data_9d5c09c1727e7b1cb2ffeadc7bbbb9e0
#
_entry.id   9d5c09c1727e7b1cb2ffeadc7bbbb9e0
#
_cell.length_a   1.000
_cell.length_b   1.000
_cell.length_c   1.000
_cell.angle_alpha   90.00
_cell.angle_beta   90.00
_cell.angle_gamma   90.00
#
_symmetry.space_group_name_H-M   'P 1'
#
loop_
_entity.id
_entity.type
_entity.pdbx_description
1 polymer ?
#
loop_
_entity_poly.entity_id
_entity_poly.type
_entity_poly.pdbx_seq_one_letter_code
_entity_poly.pdbx_strand_id
1 'polypeptide(L)'
;MKSVWKFIVAQQALFYKSLLILSSSICLLYLFPRGGQFKYEFQKGRVWQYPNYYAPFDFSILKTEAEIQSDREEVLQNIKPYLRSNLEVKNQIFESYPESFMSFFSEESNPVLIDSLYQYGSRLLEDIYTYGVLPPNYIHSGNTEIFLIQGQLEVPISIDEVFRSDNLFEYLTNNIVGSEFEPYSEAYKDLFFELITPNVFLDRVFNQNTTEEALRNISLSRGVINNGELIIAEGDLINDNLFEVLNSLRNEFSLRQGDQSNISIVVGYSILVLLTFTLLLLFLHKYRFSIYEDNRKLTFIFFNILTVIVAVTSVIQYDTAYVFTVPICILPLIIKAFFDARLGLFTHVLTVLLIGFIVPNSFEYVFIQILAGIITIQTVAQLYRRANLFISVGQVILVYIIGYLAFTTIQEGSFLSIDFKPLALFLLNGLLMLFVQPLIYIYEKFFGIVSDVSLLELSDTNANLLKILSEKAPGTFHHSLQVANLAESAANEIGANALLVRVGALYHDIGKLDNPHFFSENQFGAVSPHDELGPQQSAKIIIDHVKNGIRLAQKNKLPERVIDFIRTHHGTSSVYYFYKKQLEIDSETDIKSFQYPGPRPFSKETAILMMADAVEAASKSLKVPNIDELESFVNDIIDDKMKSFQFNDSNITLSEIETVKKVLFKKLINVYQLRIEYPK
;
A
#
# COMPACT_ATOMS: atom_id res chain seq x y z
N MET A 1 44.21 11.65 20.30
CA MET A 1 42.97 12.22 19.77
C MET A 1 42.75 11.96 18.25
N LYS A 2 43.71 12.30 17.35
CA LYS A 2 43.53 12.06 15.88
C LYS A 2 43.38 10.57 15.51
N SER A 3 43.93 9.61 16.22
CA SER A 3 43.79 8.18 15.94
C SER A 3 42.41 7.64 16.39
N VAL A 4 41.92 8.12 17.53
CA VAL A 4 40.57 7.78 18.04
C VAL A 4 39.50 8.36 17.15
N TRP A 5 39.67 9.59 16.66
CA TRP A 5 38.77 10.21 15.72
C TRP A 5 38.72 9.47 14.38
N LYS A 6 39.88 9.06 13.82
CA LYS A 6 39.91 8.21 12.61
C LYS A 6 39.25 6.84 12.82
N PHE A 7 39.41 6.25 14.00
CA PHE A 7 38.75 4.99 14.36
C PHE A 7 37.25 5.18 14.47
N ILE A 8 36.79 6.25 15.12
CA ILE A 8 35.34 6.58 15.21
C ILE A 8 34.75 6.85 13.82
N VAL A 9 35.43 7.62 12.97
CA VAL A 9 34.99 7.90 11.60
C VAL A 9 34.97 6.63 10.74
N ALA A 10 35.97 5.75 10.88
CA ALA A 10 36.01 4.45 10.22
C ALA A 10 34.89 3.50 10.70
N GLN A 11 34.50 3.60 11.95
CA GLN A 11 33.42 2.81 12.54
C GLN A 11 32.02 3.46 12.41
N GLN A 12 31.94 4.70 11.98
CA GLN A 12 30.69 5.44 11.87
C GLN A 12 29.66 4.72 10.98
N ALA A 13 30.10 4.12 9.88
CA ALA A 13 29.26 3.33 8.99
C ALA A 13 28.71 2.06 9.65
N LEU A 14 29.53 1.38 10.46
CA LEU A 14 29.11 0.19 11.19
C LEU A 14 28.12 0.55 12.31
N PHE A 15 28.41 1.62 13.05
CA PHE A 15 27.53 2.13 14.09
C PHE A 15 26.14 2.53 13.53
N TYR A 16 26.14 3.24 12.39
CA TYR A 16 24.87 3.60 11.71
C TYR A 16 24.05 2.37 11.34
N LYS A 17 24.69 1.36 10.73
CA LYS A 17 24.02 0.12 10.33
C LYS A 17 23.45 -0.64 11.53
N SER A 18 24.21 -0.71 12.62
CA SER A 18 23.77 -1.34 13.87
C SER A 18 22.58 -0.60 14.48
N LEU A 19 22.62 0.74 14.49
CA LEU A 19 21.51 1.57 14.97
C LEU A 19 20.25 1.40 14.10
N LEU A 20 20.41 1.35 12.78
CA LEU A 20 19.33 1.15 11.83
C LEU A 20 18.64 -0.21 12.04
N ILE A 21 19.43 -1.28 12.21
CA ILE A 21 18.89 -2.62 12.50
C ILE A 21 18.17 -2.61 13.84
N LEU A 22 18.78 -2.05 14.87
CA LEU A 22 18.21 -2.02 16.22
C LEU A 22 16.87 -1.25 16.24
N SER A 23 16.85 -0.04 15.67
CA SER A 23 15.63 0.77 15.62
C SER A 23 14.52 0.12 14.79
N SER A 24 14.87 -0.48 13.64
CA SER A 24 13.93 -1.22 12.81
C SER A 24 13.41 -2.47 13.53
N SER A 25 14.28 -3.20 14.21
CA SER A 25 13.88 -4.38 15.00
C SER A 25 12.94 -4.01 16.15
N ILE A 26 13.22 -2.93 16.89
CA ILE A 26 12.35 -2.44 17.96
C ILE A 26 10.98 -2.05 17.40
N CYS A 27 10.95 -1.35 16.26
CA CYS A 27 9.71 -0.97 15.60
C CYS A 27 8.88 -2.22 15.21
N LEU A 28 9.50 -3.24 14.61
CA LEU A 28 8.82 -4.48 14.24
C LEU A 28 8.31 -5.27 15.47
N LEU A 29 9.14 -5.37 16.51
CA LEU A 29 8.74 -6.05 17.74
C LEU A 29 7.56 -5.37 18.44
N TYR A 30 7.45 -4.05 18.32
CA TYR A 30 6.28 -3.32 18.80
C TYR A 30 4.99 -3.66 18.02
N LEU A 31 5.13 -3.92 16.72
CA LEU A 31 4.02 -4.25 15.82
C LEU A 31 3.60 -5.73 15.89
N PHE A 32 4.47 -6.60 16.36
CA PHE A 32 4.19 -8.03 16.42
C PHE A 32 3.20 -8.38 17.52
N PRO A 33 2.38 -9.43 17.34
CA PRO A 33 1.43 -9.86 18.36
C PRO A 33 2.17 -10.25 19.64
N ARG A 34 1.69 -9.73 20.76
CA ARG A 34 2.28 -9.98 22.09
C ARG A 34 1.85 -11.30 22.69
N GLY A 35 0.75 -11.87 22.17
CA GLY A 35 0.24 -13.18 22.55
C GLY A 35 0.95 -14.32 21.82
N GLY A 36 1.03 -15.50 22.44
CA GLY A 36 1.50 -16.72 21.79
C GLY A 36 0.52 -17.16 20.69
N GLN A 37 1.05 -17.68 19.60
CA GLN A 37 0.21 -18.32 18.58
C GLN A 37 -0.22 -19.69 19.05
N PHE A 38 -1.46 -20.08 18.71
CA PHE A 38 -1.92 -21.45 18.93
C PHE A 38 -1.00 -22.42 18.17
N LYS A 39 -0.46 -23.39 18.92
CA LYS A 39 0.67 -24.24 18.45
C LYS A 39 0.31 -25.14 17.26
N TYR A 40 -0.96 -25.51 17.15
CA TYR A 40 -1.38 -26.54 16.21
C TYR A 40 -2.10 -25.91 15.00
N GLU A 41 -1.73 -26.37 13.81
CA GLU A 41 -2.47 -26.07 12.58
C GLU A 41 -3.54 -27.13 12.37
N PHE A 42 -4.76 -26.71 12.10
CA PHE A 42 -5.90 -27.61 11.88
C PHE A 42 -6.76 -27.11 10.72
N GLN A 43 -7.37 -28.04 10.04
CA GLN A 43 -8.28 -27.79 8.93
C GLN A 43 -9.49 -28.70 9.03
N LYS A 44 -10.67 -28.19 8.68
CA LYS A 44 -11.91 -28.94 8.59
C LYS A 44 -11.75 -30.14 7.64
N GLY A 45 -12.28 -31.29 8.02
CA GLY A 45 -12.21 -32.52 7.22
C GLY A 45 -10.88 -33.25 7.25
N ARG A 46 -9.89 -32.78 8.05
CA ARG A 46 -8.62 -33.48 8.25
C ARG A 46 -8.60 -34.22 9.57
N VAL A 47 -7.80 -35.27 9.62
CA VAL A 47 -7.53 -36.02 10.85
C VAL A 47 -6.56 -35.22 11.70
N TRP A 48 -6.83 -35.17 13.01
CA TRP A 48 -5.93 -34.57 13.98
C TRP A 48 -4.67 -35.43 14.13
N GLN A 49 -3.53 -34.89 13.75
CA GLN A 49 -2.25 -35.59 13.69
C GLN A 49 -1.39 -35.40 14.94
N TYR A 50 -1.86 -34.65 15.90
CA TYR A 50 -1.15 -34.34 17.13
C TYR A 50 -1.67 -35.19 18.30
N PRO A 51 -0.93 -35.30 19.42
CA PRO A 51 -1.42 -35.96 20.63
C PRO A 51 -2.76 -35.41 21.10
N ASN A 52 -3.44 -36.18 21.95
CA ASN A 52 -4.69 -35.73 22.56
C ASN A 52 -4.55 -34.32 23.14
N TYR A 53 -5.50 -33.46 22.80
CA TYR A 53 -5.45 -32.06 23.22
C TYR A 53 -6.57 -31.77 24.22
N TYR A 54 -6.17 -31.28 25.38
CA TYR A 54 -7.04 -30.92 26.49
C TYR A 54 -7.09 -29.39 26.62
N ALA A 55 -8.24 -28.88 27.06
CA ALA A 55 -8.41 -27.45 27.28
C ALA A 55 -7.40 -26.93 28.32
N PRO A 56 -6.54 -25.97 27.97
CA PRO A 56 -5.54 -25.41 28.91
C PRO A 56 -6.15 -24.44 29.90
N PHE A 57 -7.38 -24.00 29.68
CA PHE A 57 -8.17 -23.08 30.50
C PHE A 57 -9.65 -23.16 30.08
N ASP A 58 -10.54 -22.56 30.90
CA ASP A 58 -11.94 -22.44 30.55
C ASP A 58 -12.13 -21.43 29.41
N PHE A 59 -12.89 -21.78 28.38
CA PHE A 59 -13.19 -20.88 27.28
C PHE A 59 -14.60 -21.15 26.71
N SER A 60 -15.19 -20.09 26.13
CA SER A 60 -16.49 -20.13 25.49
C SER A 60 -16.38 -20.54 24.01
N ILE A 61 -17.27 -21.40 23.55
CA ILE A 61 -17.41 -21.76 22.14
C ILE A 61 -18.19 -20.63 21.47
N LEU A 62 -17.57 -19.90 20.57
CA LEU A 62 -18.21 -18.82 19.83
C LEU A 62 -19.22 -19.37 18.82
N LYS A 63 -20.33 -18.66 18.65
CA LYS A 63 -21.30 -18.92 17.57
C LYS A 63 -20.74 -18.44 16.23
N THR A 64 -21.12 -19.13 15.17
CA THR A 64 -20.86 -18.69 13.79
C THR A 64 -21.71 -17.49 13.41
N GLU A 65 -21.31 -16.72 12.41
CA GLU A 65 -22.13 -15.62 11.87
C GLU A 65 -23.54 -16.06 11.47
N ALA A 66 -23.67 -17.29 10.92
CA ALA A 66 -24.95 -17.87 10.55
C ALA A 66 -25.86 -18.13 11.76
N GLU A 67 -25.28 -18.65 12.86
CA GLU A 67 -26.00 -18.88 14.12
C GLU A 67 -26.44 -17.54 14.74
N ILE A 68 -25.55 -16.54 14.77
CA ILE A 68 -25.87 -15.21 15.28
C ILE A 68 -26.97 -14.55 14.45
N GLN A 69 -26.92 -14.69 13.12
CA GLN A 69 -27.95 -14.15 12.24
C GLN A 69 -29.32 -14.86 12.44
N SER A 70 -29.29 -16.19 12.63
CA SER A 70 -30.50 -16.96 12.96
C SER A 70 -31.11 -16.51 14.30
N ASP A 71 -30.28 -16.31 15.35
CA ASP A 71 -30.74 -15.80 16.64
C ASP A 71 -31.33 -14.38 16.50
N ARG A 72 -30.74 -13.52 15.68
CA ARG A 72 -31.28 -12.20 15.41
C ARG A 72 -32.64 -12.23 14.76
N GLU A 73 -32.79 -13.09 13.77
CA GLU A 73 -34.08 -13.28 13.09
C GLU A 73 -35.12 -13.83 14.02
N GLU A 74 -34.79 -14.78 14.89
CA GLU A 74 -35.67 -15.33 15.91
C GLU A 74 -36.09 -14.27 16.91
N VAL A 75 -35.17 -13.45 17.41
CA VAL A 75 -35.48 -12.35 18.32
C VAL A 75 -36.42 -11.34 17.66
N LEU A 76 -36.13 -10.95 16.41
CA LEU A 76 -36.97 -9.99 15.68
C LEU A 76 -38.37 -10.51 15.39
N GLN A 77 -38.55 -11.82 15.15
CA GLN A 77 -39.86 -12.45 14.94
C GLN A 77 -40.66 -12.56 16.23
N ASN A 78 -39.99 -12.74 17.38
CA ASN A 78 -40.64 -12.98 18.66
C ASN A 78 -40.88 -11.71 19.48
N ILE A 79 -40.34 -10.56 19.09
CA ILE A 79 -40.59 -9.29 19.75
C ILE A 79 -42.04 -8.89 19.59
N LYS A 80 -42.71 -8.68 20.72
CA LYS A 80 -44.09 -8.17 20.79
C LYS A 80 -44.07 -6.64 20.73
N PRO A 81 -44.93 -6.03 19.89
CA PRO A 81 -44.95 -4.57 19.80
C PRO A 81 -45.58 -3.94 21.05
N TYR A 82 -45.05 -2.80 21.45
CA TYR A 82 -45.56 -1.97 22.54
C TYR A 82 -46.39 -0.83 21.97
N LEU A 83 -47.64 -0.80 22.38
CA LEU A 83 -48.56 0.29 22.12
C LEU A 83 -48.75 1.14 23.39
N ARG A 84 -48.92 2.42 23.27
CA ARG A 84 -49.15 3.33 24.40
C ARG A 84 -50.51 3.96 24.33
N SER A 85 -51.28 3.84 25.42
CA SER A 85 -52.57 4.53 25.60
C SER A 85 -52.32 5.97 26.07
N ASN A 86 -52.92 6.93 25.35
CA ASN A 86 -52.96 8.33 25.77
C ASN A 86 -54.16 8.56 26.67
N LEU A 87 -53.89 8.67 27.99
CA LEU A 87 -54.91 8.92 29.02
C LEU A 87 -55.55 10.30 28.93
N GLU A 88 -54.84 11.32 28.40
CA GLU A 88 -55.38 12.66 28.22
C GLU A 88 -56.52 12.67 27.22
N VAL A 89 -56.35 11.97 26.10
CA VAL A 89 -57.39 11.80 25.05
C VAL A 89 -58.59 11.08 25.67
N LYS A 90 -58.39 10.00 26.39
CA LYS A 90 -59.48 9.31 27.12
C LYS A 90 -60.23 10.28 28.05
N ASN A 91 -59.55 11.04 28.89
CA ASN A 91 -60.17 11.98 29.80
C ASN A 91 -60.94 13.08 29.08
N GLN A 92 -60.38 13.66 28.02
CA GLN A 92 -61.07 14.67 27.18
C GLN A 92 -62.39 14.16 26.60
N ILE A 93 -62.41 12.92 26.16
CA ILE A 93 -63.58 12.28 25.57
C ILE A 93 -64.67 12.11 26.67
N PHE A 94 -64.32 11.65 27.84
CA PHE A 94 -65.22 11.50 28.96
C PHE A 94 -65.77 12.87 29.48
N GLU A 95 -64.95 13.91 29.41
CA GLU A 95 -65.35 15.29 29.76
C GLU A 95 -66.34 15.89 28.73
N SER A 96 -66.14 15.58 27.42
CA SER A 96 -67.01 16.07 26.36
C SER A 96 -68.28 15.23 26.18
N TYR A 97 -68.32 14.00 26.69
CA TYR A 97 -69.46 13.07 26.51
C TYR A 97 -70.82 13.66 26.97
N PRO A 98 -70.95 14.33 28.13
CA PRO A 98 -72.24 14.91 28.56
C PRO A 98 -72.82 15.93 27.59
N GLU A 99 -71.98 16.80 27.03
CA GLU A 99 -72.37 17.83 26.07
C GLU A 99 -72.76 17.23 24.74
N SER A 100 -71.92 16.32 24.20
CA SER A 100 -72.20 15.61 22.98
C SER A 100 -73.45 14.74 23.08
N PHE A 101 -73.67 14.03 24.18
CA PHE A 101 -74.86 13.23 24.44
C PHE A 101 -76.12 14.09 24.37
N MET A 102 -76.19 15.25 25.06
CA MET A 102 -77.30 16.14 25.05
C MET A 102 -77.65 16.71 23.65
N SER A 103 -76.63 16.87 22.77
CA SER A 103 -76.89 17.33 21.40
C SER A 103 -77.59 16.29 20.53
N PHE A 104 -77.24 15.01 20.68
CA PHE A 104 -77.85 13.89 19.88
C PHE A 104 -79.16 13.37 20.44
N PHE A 105 -79.45 13.55 21.77
CA PHE A 105 -80.65 13.08 22.44
C PHE A 105 -81.55 14.23 22.87
N SER A 106 -81.42 15.44 22.27
CA SER A 106 -82.18 16.62 22.60
C SER A 106 -83.69 16.54 22.34
N GLU A 107 -84.13 15.63 21.52
CA GLU A 107 -85.55 15.42 21.19
C GLU A 107 -86.28 14.56 22.23
N GLU A 108 -85.58 13.87 23.11
CA GLU A 108 -86.20 13.05 24.14
C GLU A 108 -86.60 13.91 25.35
N SER A 109 -87.84 13.71 25.80
CA SER A 109 -88.37 14.58 26.93
C SER A 109 -88.52 13.84 28.21
N ASN A 110 -88.31 12.51 28.27
CA ASN A 110 -88.46 11.73 29.49
C ASN A 110 -87.16 11.70 30.32
N PRO A 111 -87.12 12.38 31.50
CA PRO A 111 -85.88 12.47 32.30
C PRO A 111 -85.29 11.14 32.75
N VAL A 112 -86.16 10.17 33.07
CA VAL A 112 -85.75 8.80 33.52
C VAL A 112 -85.13 8.02 32.39
N LEU A 113 -85.69 8.18 31.20
CA LEU A 113 -85.17 7.53 30.00
C LEU A 113 -83.84 8.15 29.52
N ILE A 114 -83.78 9.51 29.63
CA ILE A 114 -82.48 10.23 29.31
C ILE A 114 -81.38 9.74 30.23
N ASP A 115 -81.63 9.64 31.55
CA ASP A 115 -80.62 9.13 32.50
C ASP A 115 -80.20 7.67 32.16
N SER A 116 -81.18 6.79 31.85
CA SER A 116 -80.91 5.41 31.48
C SER A 116 -80.08 5.34 30.17
N LEU A 117 -80.39 6.13 29.15
CA LEU A 117 -79.66 6.26 27.89
C LEU A 117 -78.26 6.80 28.16
N TYR A 118 -78.09 7.83 29.00
CA TYR A 118 -76.81 8.40 29.36
C TYR A 118 -75.91 7.35 30.03
N GLN A 119 -76.42 6.64 31.03
CA GLN A 119 -75.67 5.61 31.77
C GLN A 119 -75.28 4.44 30.87
N TYR A 120 -76.15 4.07 29.94
CA TYR A 120 -75.85 3.01 28.96
C TYR A 120 -74.77 3.43 27.99
N GLY A 121 -74.84 4.59 27.42
CA GLY A 121 -73.81 5.13 26.52
C GLY A 121 -72.46 5.34 27.27
N SER A 122 -72.49 5.82 28.52
CA SER A 122 -71.32 5.95 29.34
C SER A 122 -70.61 4.61 29.58
N ARG A 123 -71.39 3.54 29.81
CA ARG A 123 -70.84 2.17 29.97
C ARG A 123 -70.21 1.68 28.66
N LEU A 124 -70.84 1.87 27.53
CA LEU A 124 -70.27 1.53 26.22
C LEU A 124 -68.97 2.28 25.97
N LEU A 125 -68.91 3.55 26.34
CA LEU A 125 -67.71 4.38 26.19
C LEU A 125 -66.58 3.86 27.13
N GLU A 126 -66.90 3.45 28.36
CA GLU A 126 -65.94 2.88 29.27
C GLU A 126 -65.38 1.55 28.78
N ASP A 127 -66.24 0.67 28.22
CA ASP A 127 -65.82 -0.59 27.60
C ASP A 127 -64.87 -0.38 26.43
N ILE A 128 -65.18 0.57 25.52
CA ILE A 128 -64.39 0.93 24.37
C ILE A 128 -63.00 1.44 24.78
N TYR A 129 -62.96 2.31 25.80
CA TYR A 129 -61.71 2.89 26.26
C TYR A 129 -61.01 2.07 27.38
N THR A 130 -61.47 0.86 27.69
CA THR A 130 -60.78 -0.07 28.58
C THR A 130 -59.40 -0.43 28.03
N TYR A 131 -59.32 -0.83 26.74
CA TYR A 131 -58.09 -1.07 26.03
C TYR A 131 -57.80 0.02 24.99
N GLY A 132 -58.83 0.84 24.62
CA GLY A 132 -58.72 2.01 23.75
C GLY A 132 -58.93 1.71 22.26
N VAL A 133 -58.67 2.73 21.45
CA VAL A 133 -58.96 2.75 20.00
C VAL A 133 -57.69 3.04 19.20
N LEU A 134 -57.40 2.20 18.24
CA LEU A 134 -56.30 2.35 17.28
C LEU A 134 -56.66 3.31 16.12
N PRO A 135 -55.71 4.05 15.54
CA PRO A 135 -55.91 4.83 14.34
C PRO A 135 -56.20 3.92 13.10
N PRO A 136 -57.00 4.40 12.14
CA PRO A 136 -57.41 3.59 10.98
C PRO A 136 -56.23 3.11 10.10
N ASN A 137 -55.11 3.82 10.13
CA ASN A 137 -53.91 3.51 9.36
C ASN A 137 -52.88 2.62 10.07
N TYR A 138 -53.23 2.07 11.23
CA TYR A 138 -52.33 1.13 11.91
C TYR A 138 -52.30 -0.21 11.16
N ILE A 139 -51.10 -0.57 10.66
CA ILE A 139 -50.87 -1.85 9.99
C ILE A 139 -50.25 -2.80 11.01
N HIS A 140 -50.95 -3.91 11.27
CA HIS A 140 -50.49 -4.93 12.19
C HIS A 140 -49.45 -5.85 11.51
N SER A 141 -48.34 -6.13 12.19
CA SER A 141 -47.20 -6.93 11.71
C SER A 141 -47.25 -8.43 12.06
N GLY A 142 -48.42 -9.00 12.21
CA GLY A 142 -48.61 -10.47 12.31
C GLY A 142 -48.60 -11.09 13.71
N ASN A 143 -48.09 -10.42 14.75
CA ASN A 143 -48.17 -10.91 16.13
C ASN A 143 -49.50 -10.54 16.76
N THR A 144 -50.30 -11.52 17.15
CA THR A 144 -51.60 -11.29 17.80
C THR A 144 -51.48 -10.76 19.25
N GLU A 145 -50.34 -11.01 19.91
CA GLU A 145 -50.10 -10.50 21.28
C GLU A 145 -49.26 -9.20 21.23
N ILE A 146 -49.69 -8.24 21.99
CA ILE A 146 -49.07 -6.92 22.13
C ILE A 146 -48.93 -6.56 23.62
N PHE A 147 -48.09 -5.58 23.95
CA PHE A 147 -48.05 -4.93 25.22
C PHE A 147 -48.67 -3.56 25.14
N LEU A 148 -49.75 -3.32 25.95
CA LEU A 148 -50.37 -2.01 26.07
C LEU A 148 -49.80 -1.29 27.31
N ILE A 149 -49.15 -0.15 27.08
CA ILE A 149 -48.65 0.76 28.16
C ILE A 149 -49.78 1.71 28.57
N GLN A 150 -50.29 1.52 29.79
CA GLN A 150 -51.29 2.40 30.40
C GLN A 150 -50.65 3.11 31.61
N GLY A 151 -50.22 4.36 31.42
CA GLY A 151 -49.46 5.08 32.44
C GLY A 151 -48.08 4.45 32.70
N GLN A 152 -47.92 3.75 33.82
CA GLN A 152 -46.68 3.03 34.20
C GLN A 152 -46.84 1.50 34.16
N LEU A 153 -47.99 1.00 33.76
CA LEU A 153 -48.29 -0.43 33.71
C LEU A 153 -48.17 -0.96 32.29
N GLU A 154 -47.53 -2.12 32.12
CA GLU A 154 -47.47 -2.89 30.89
C GLU A 154 -48.43 -4.07 30.98
N VAL A 155 -49.44 -4.11 30.14
CA VAL A 155 -50.47 -5.15 30.16
C VAL A 155 -50.35 -5.96 28.86
N PRO A 156 -50.09 -7.28 28.93
CA PRO A 156 -50.12 -8.13 27.74
C PRO A 156 -51.59 -8.39 27.36
N ILE A 157 -51.94 -8.03 26.13
CA ILE A 157 -53.29 -8.19 25.57
C ILE A 157 -53.21 -8.71 24.15
N SER A 158 -54.36 -9.24 23.64
CA SER A 158 -54.52 -9.50 22.20
C SER A 158 -54.78 -8.19 21.47
N ILE A 159 -54.22 -8.04 20.26
CA ILE A 159 -54.52 -6.88 19.39
C ILE A 159 -56.02 -6.79 19.07
N ASP A 160 -56.74 -7.94 19.09
CA ASP A 160 -58.17 -8.01 18.84
C ASP A 160 -59.03 -7.41 19.97
N GLU A 161 -58.45 -7.21 21.16
CA GLU A 161 -59.09 -6.54 22.31
C GLU A 161 -59.07 -5.01 22.19
N VAL A 162 -58.20 -4.48 21.31
CA VAL A 162 -58.16 -3.02 21.05
C VAL A 162 -59.04 -2.71 19.89
N PHE A 163 -59.94 -1.73 20.09
CA PHE A 163 -60.91 -1.36 19.05
C PHE A 163 -60.24 -0.71 17.83
N ARG A 164 -60.79 -1.00 16.63
CA ARG A 164 -60.51 -0.34 15.36
C ARG A 164 -61.79 0.24 14.79
N SER A 165 -61.68 1.12 13.85
CA SER A 165 -62.85 1.73 13.23
C SER A 165 -63.84 0.72 12.63
N ASP A 166 -63.32 -0.41 12.11
CA ASP A 166 -64.12 -1.47 11.49
C ASP A 166 -64.84 -2.36 12.52
N ASN A 167 -64.17 -2.81 13.59
CA ASN A 167 -64.79 -3.65 14.62
C ASN A 167 -65.56 -2.84 15.68
N LEU A 168 -65.33 -1.55 15.80
CA LEU A 168 -66.04 -0.66 16.68
C LEU A 168 -67.52 -0.55 16.31
N PHE A 169 -67.80 -0.38 15.03
CA PHE A 169 -69.21 -0.30 14.56
C PHE A 169 -69.95 -1.61 14.71
N GLU A 170 -69.28 -2.74 14.54
CA GLU A 170 -69.85 -4.05 14.77
C GLU A 170 -70.15 -4.24 16.28
N TYR A 171 -69.21 -3.87 17.14
CA TYR A 171 -69.39 -3.90 18.59
C TYR A 171 -70.59 -3.05 19.06
N LEU A 172 -70.70 -1.82 18.60
CA LEU A 172 -71.80 -0.95 18.91
C LEU A 172 -73.15 -1.53 18.44
N THR A 173 -73.18 -2.05 17.24
CA THR A 173 -74.37 -2.66 16.63
C THR A 173 -74.79 -3.88 17.44
N ASN A 174 -73.89 -4.77 17.80
CA ASN A 174 -74.17 -6.00 18.52
C ASN A 174 -74.65 -5.76 19.95
N ASN A 175 -74.20 -4.66 20.59
CA ASN A 175 -74.62 -4.36 21.97
C ASN A 175 -75.92 -3.55 21.99
N ILE A 176 -76.22 -2.74 21.00
CA ILE A 176 -77.43 -1.91 20.97
C ILE A 176 -78.63 -2.67 20.38
N VAL A 177 -78.42 -3.44 19.31
CA VAL A 177 -79.50 -4.22 18.69
C VAL A 177 -79.91 -5.39 19.62
N GLY A 178 -81.22 -5.52 19.85
CA GLY A 178 -81.78 -6.49 20.78
C GLY A 178 -81.81 -5.99 22.24
N SER A 179 -81.28 -4.80 22.53
CA SER A 179 -81.43 -4.13 23.85
C SER A 179 -82.70 -3.29 23.90
N GLU A 180 -83.04 -2.84 25.09
CA GLU A 180 -84.19 -1.91 25.29
C GLU A 180 -83.89 -0.51 24.63
N PHE A 181 -82.63 -0.27 24.23
CA PHE A 181 -82.18 0.98 23.60
C PHE A 181 -82.02 0.91 22.07
N GLU A 182 -82.47 -0.21 21.45
CA GLU A 182 -82.42 -0.40 19.98
C GLU A 182 -83.09 0.74 19.18
N PRO A 183 -84.20 1.36 19.60
CA PRO A 183 -84.80 2.51 18.92
C PRO A 183 -83.84 3.71 18.76
N TYR A 184 -82.85 3.82 19.60
CA TYR A 184 -81.87 4.93 19.64
C TYR A 184 -80.53 4.53 18.96
N SER A 185 -80.49 3.41 18.28
CA SER A 185 -79.25 2.85 17.69
C SER A 185 -78.57 3.83 16.75
N GLU A 186 -79.31 4.55 15.92
CA GLU A 186 -78.72 5.53 15.00
C GLU A 186 -78.15 6.73 15.73
N ALA A 187 -78.86 7.25 16.76
CA ALA A 187 -78.35 8.35 17.58
C ALA A 187 -77.06 7.99 18.32
N TYR A 188 -76.95 6.75 18.84
CA TYR A 188 -75.72 6.28 19.44
C TYR A 188 -74.57 6.14 18.41
N LYS A 189 -74.87 5.62 17.21
CA LYS A 189 -73.85 5.50 16.16
C LYS A 189 -73.30 6.83 15.76
N ASP A 190 -74.17 7.82 15.55
CA ASP A 190 -73.75 9.19 15.20
C ASP A 190 -72.99 9.84 16.31
N LEU A 191 -73.42 9.73 17.57
CA LEU A 191 -72.74 10.22 18.77
C LEU A 191 -71.35 9.63 18.88
N PHE A 192 -71.21 8.31 18.79
CA PHE A 192 -69.92 7.64 18.92
C PHE A 192 -69.02 7.88 17.72
N PHE A 193 -69.58 8.04 16.51
CA PHE A 193 -68.81 8.42 15.34
C PHE A 193 -68.10 9.77 15.47
N GLU A 194 -68.82 10.75 16.08
CA GLU A 194 -68.30 12.09 16.31
C GLU A 194 -67.32 12.13 17.52
N LEU A 195 -67.64 11.37 18.54
CA LEU A 195 -66.95 11.45 19.84
C LEU A 195 -65.64 10.64 19.91
N ILE A 196 -65.66 9.44 19.28
CA ILE A 196 -64.57 8.50 19.46
C ILE A 196 -63.31 8.94 18.67
N THR A 197 -62.26 9.14 19.41
CA THR A 197 -60.94 9.49 18.88
C THR A 197 -59.90 8.42 19.24
N PRO A 198 -59.03 8.03 18.32
CA PRO A 198 -57.96 7.07 18.62
C PRO A 198 -57.03 7.58 19.76
N ASN A 199 -56.80 6.72 20.73
CA ASN A 199 -55.97 7.02 21.89
C ASN A 199 -54.84 6.01 22.10
N VAL A 200 -54.71 5.01 21.27
CA VAL A 200 -53.66 3.97 21.31
C VAL A 200 -52.75 4.11 20.12
N PHE A 201 -51.47 4.29 20.35
CA PHE A 201 -50.50 4.53 19.31
C PHE A 201 -49.25 3.63 19.52
N LEU A 202 -48.59 3.26 18.41
CA LEU A 202 -47.30 2.57 18.47
C LEU A 202 -46.24 3.47 19.14
N ASP A 203 -45.69 3.03 20.27
CA ASP A 203 -44.57 3.73 20.90
C ASP A 203 -43.26 3.37 20.18
N ARG A 204 -42.92 4.16 19.15
CA ARG A 204 -41.78 3.92 18.30
C ARG A 204 -40.46 3.92 19.07
N VAL A 205 -40.29 4.86 20.01
CA VAL A 205 -39.04 5.02 20.78
C VAL A 205 -38.84 3.84 21.72
N PHE A 206 -39.90 3.44 22.43
CA PHE A 206 -39.86 2.32 23.34
C PHE A 206 -39.59 0.98 22.59
N ASN A 207 -40.31 0.77 21.49
CA ASN A 207 -40.12 -0.42 20.64
C ASN A 207 -38.69 -0.51 20.08
N GLN A 208 -38.13 0.62 19.60
CA GLN A 208 -36.76 0.67 19.12
C GLN A 208 -35.75 0.30 20.23
N ASN A 209 -35.87 0.93 21.39
CA ASN A 209 -34.99 0.66 22.52
C ASN A 209 -35.05 -0.80 22.98
N THR A 210 -36.26 -1.34 23.11
CA THR A 210 -36.46 -2.74 23.53
C THR A 210 -35.89 -3.71 22.49
N THR A 211 -36.05 -3.40 21.20
CA THR A 211 -35.48 -4.21 20.13
C THR A 211 -33.96 -4.17 20.17
N GLU A 212 -33.37 -2.99 20.31
CA GLU A 212 -31.92 -2.86 20.42
C GLU A 212 -31.37 -3.57 21.65
N GLU A 213 -32.05 -3.50 22.79
CA GLU A 213 -31.66 -4.20 24.01
C GLU A 213 -31.74 -5.72 23.83
N ALA A 214 -32.82 -6.22 23.25
CA ALA A 214 -32.97 -7.65 22.95
C ALA A 214 -31.89 -8.17 22.01
N LEU A 215 -31.53 -7.40 20.98
CA LEU A 215 -30.44 -7.73 20.05
C LEU A 215 -29.06 -7.68 20.73
N ARG A 216 -28.82 -6.76 21.64
CA ARG A 216 -27.57 -6.69 22.44
C ARG A 216 -27.41 -7.86 23.38
N ASN A 217 -28.50 -8.42 23.88
CA ASN A 217 -28.52 -9.54 24.83
C ASN A 217 -28.36 -10.91 24.17
N ILE A 218 -28.23 -10.98 22.83
CA ILE A 218 -27.95 -12.24 22.13
C ILE A 218 -26.59 -12.76 22.57
N SER A 219 -26.56 -13.99 23.10
CA SER A 219 -25.31 -14.64 23.47
C SER A 219 -24.45 -14.93 22.25
N LEU A 220 -23.19 -14.45 22.26
CA LEU A 220 -22.20 -14.75 21.23
C LEU A 220 -21.55 -16.12 21.39
N SER A 221 -21.91 -16.87 22.43
CA SER A 221 -21.39 -18.21 22.70
C SER A 221 -22.51 -19.22 22.85
N ARG A 222 -22.22 -20.49 22.49
CA ARG A 222 -23.17 -21.64 22.60
C ARG A 222 -22.83 -22.61 23.70
N GLY A 223 -21.70 -22.45 24.40
CA GLY A 223 -21.28 -23.31 25.48
C GLY A 223 -19.93 -22.93 26.04
N VAL A 224 -19.49 -23.64 27.09
CA VAL A 224 -18.19 -23.45 27.75
C VAL A 224 -17.50 -24.79 27.84
N ILE A 225 -16.20 -24.83 27.54
CA ILE A 225 -15.33 -25.98 27.78
C ILE A 225 -14.47 -25.66 28.99
N ASN A 226 -14.41 -26.58 29.95
CA ASN A 226 -13.66 -26.38 31.18
C ASN A 226 -12.21 -26.82 31.06
N ASN A 227 -11.34 -26.22 31.85
CA ASN A 227 -9.93 -26.59 31.92
C ASN A 227 -9.74 -28.10 32.18
N GLY A 228 -8.86 -28.72 31.39
CA GLY A 228 -8.60 -30.17 31.49
C GLY A 228 -9.59 -31.08 30.75
N GLU A 229 -10.65 -30.54 30.14
CA GLU A 229 -11.57 -31.26 29.29
C GLU A 229 -10.91 -31.68 27.98
N LEU A 230 -11.16 -32.91 27.51
CA LEU A 230 -10.63 -33.39 26.22
C LEU A 230 -11.37 -32.69 25.07
N ILE A 231 -10.63 -31.94 24.24
CA ILE A 231 -11.18 -31.25 23.06
C ILE A 231 -11.14 -32.19 21.84
N ILE A 232 -10.00 -32.85 21.60
CA ILE A 232 -9.81 -33.70 20.44
C ILE A 232 -8.74 -34.76 20.73
N ALA A 233 -8.97 -36.00 20.31
CA ALA A 233 -8.00 -37.07 20.43
C ALA A 233 -7.18 -37.25 19.16
N GLU A 234 -5.98 -37.82 19.27
CA GLU A 234 -5.15 -38.18 18.12
C GLU A 234 -5.91 -39.19 17.22
N GLY A 235 -5.98 -38.87 15.93
CA GLY A 235 -6.71 -39.64 14.94
C GLY A 235 -8.16 -39.24 14.73
N ASP A 236 -8.71 -38.31 15.52
CA ASP A 236 -10.08 -37.82 15.33
C ASP A 236 -10.21 -36.99 14.05
N LEU A 237 -11.35 -37.14 13.36
CA LEU A 237 -11.69 -36.29 12.23
C LEU A 237 -12.19 -34.92 12.72
N ILE A 238 -11.60 -33.83 12.24
CA ILE A 238 -12.02 -32.46 12.55
C ILE A 238 -13.32 -32.17 11.77
N ASN A 239 -14.47 -32.47 12.40
CA ASN A 239 -15.77 -32.08 11.87
C ASN A 239 -16.06 -30.59 12.14
N ASP A 240 -17.23 -30.11 11.68
CA ASP A 240 -17.64 -28.72 11.79
C ASP A 240 -17.64 -28.24 13.25
N ASN A 241 -18.17 -29.02 14.15
CA ASN A 241 -18.27 -28.70 15.58
C ASN A 241 -16.87 -28.61 16.23
N LEU A 242 -16.00 -29.59 15.98
CA LEU A 242 -14.62 -29.58 16.50
C LEU A 242 -13.79 -28.44 15.89
N PHE A 243 -14.03 -28.09 14.62
CA PHE A 243 -13.38 -26.96 13.98
C PHE A 243 -13.72 -25.62 14.67
N GLU A 244 -15.02 -25.40 14.97
CA GLU A 244 -15.46 -24.20 15.67
C GLU A 244 -14.95 -24.14 17.12
N VAL A 245 -14.89 -25.27 17.81
CA VAL A 245 -14.30 -25.38 19.15
C VAL A 245 -12.82 -25.01 19.12
N LEU A 246 -12.04 -25.58 18.20
CA LEU A 246 -10.61 -25.28 18.04
C LEU A 246 -10.38 -23.84 17.62
N ASN A 247 -11.26 -23.29 16.80
CA ASN A 247 -11.19 -21.90 16.35
C ASN A 247 -11.49 -20.93 17.50
N SER A 248 -12.50 -21.23 18.32
CA SER A 248 -12.82 -20.48 19.53
C SER A 248 -11.68 -20.50 20.55
N LEU A 249 -11.06 -21.67 20.74
CA LEU A 249 -9.88 -21.81 21.58
C LEU A 249 -8.70 -20.99 21.05
N ARG A 250 -8.44 -21.01 19.74
CA ARG A 250 -7.38 -20.21 19.09
C ARG A 250 -7.58 -18.74 19.34
N ASN A 251 -8.81 -18.25 19.21
CA ASN A 251 -9.16 -16.86 19.47
C ASN A 251 -8.95 -16.48 20.94
N GLU A 252 -9.45 -17.29 21.86
CA GLU A 252 -9.27 -17.06 23.31
C GLU A 252 -7.80 -17.14 23.72
N PHE A 253 -7.03 -18.03 23.11
CA PHE A 253 -5.58 -18.14 23.33
C PHE A 253 -4.87 -16.85 22.98
N SER A 254 -5.25 -16.21 21.85
CA SER A 254 -4.68 -14.94 21.43
C SER A 254 -5.06 -13.78 22.37
N LEU A 255 -6.28 -13.78 22.91
CA LEU A 255 -6.77 -12.76 23.85
C LEU A 255 -6.10 -12.85 25.22
N ARG A 256 -6.06 -14.05 25.81
CA ARG A 256 -5.50 -14.25 27.17
C ARG A 256 -4.00 -14.03 27.26
N GLN A 257 -3.25 -14.36 26.22
CA GLN A 257 -1.81 -14.11 26.20
C GLN A 257 -1.45 -12.65 25.90
N GLY A 258 -2.40 -11.83 25.43
CA GLY A 258 -2.18 -10.40 25.21
C GLY A 258 -1.92 -9.60 26.50
N ASP A 259 -2.43 -10.07 27.64
CA ASP A 259 -2.29 -9.40 28.95
C ASP A 259 -0.97 -9.71 29.69
N GLN A 260 -0.29 -10.80 29.34
CA GLN A 260 1.03 -11.12 29.90
C GLN A 260 2.08 -11.02 28.81
N SER A 261 2.89 -9.95 28.80
CA SER A 261 4.05 -9.85 27.92
C SER A 261 5.05 -10.98 28.25
N ASN A 262 4.91 -12.10 27.54
CA ASN A 262 5.82 -13.23 27.71
C ASN A 262 7.16 -12.86 27.07
N ILE A 263 8.15 -12.55 27.91
CA ILE A 263 9.52 -12.19 27.47
C ILE A 263 10.07 -13.23 26.50
N SER A 264 9.76 -14.50 26.68
CA SER A 264 10.21 -15.57 25.79
C SER A 264 9.68 -15.41 24.36
N ILE A 265 8.45 -14.93 24.17
CA ILE A 265 7.85 -14.65 22.85
C ILE A 265 8.58 -13.49 22.19
N VAL A 266 8.82 -12.41 22.93
CA VAL A 266 9.56 -11.25 22.43
C VAL A 266 10.99 -11.65 22.04
N VAL A 267 11.66 -12.48 22.82
CA VAL A 267 13.00 -13.02 22.49
C VAL A 267 12.93 -13.87 21.22
N GLY A 268 11.91 -14.74 21.07
CA GLY A 268 11.71 -15.55 19.86
C GLY A 268 11.56 -14.69 18.61
N TYR A 269 10.67 -13.68 18.63
CA TYR A 269 10.52 -12.73 17.53
C TYR A 269 11.77 -11.92 17.27
N SER A 270 12.50 -11.52 18.33
CA SER A 270 13.76 -10.78 18.19
C SER A 270 14.80 -11.59 17.41
N ILE A 271 14.92 -12.89 17.70
CA ILE A 271 15.83 -13.79 16.99
C ILE A 271 15.46 -13.87 15.50
N LEU A 272 14.18 -14.04 15.17
CA LEU A 272 13.71 -14.15 13.79
C LEU A 272 13.87 -12.85 12.99
N VAL A 273 13.57 -11.71 13.60
CA VAL A 273 13.75 -10.39 12.98
C VAL A 273 15.24 -10.11 12.73
N LEU A 274 16.08 -10.36 13.74
CA LEU A 274 17.53 -10.19 13.61
C LEU A 274 18.13 -11.12 12.56
N LEU A 275 17.68 -12.38 12.51
CA LEU A 275 18.06 -13.34 11.48
C LEU A 275 17.71 -12.81 10.09
N THR A 276 16.47 -12.35 9.89
CA THR A 276 15.99 -11.83 8.61
C THR A 276 16.81 -10.60 8.16
N PHE A 277 17.03 -9.63 9.04
CA PHE A 277 17.84 -8.46 8.71
C PHE A 277 19.31 -8.80 8.49
N THR A 278 19.84 -9.77 9.23
CA THR A 278 21.21 -10.26 9.00
C THR A 278 21.35 -10.91 7.62
N LEU A 279 20.37 -11.73 7.20
CA LEU A 279 20.35 -12.32 5.86
C LEU A 279 20.29 -11.24 4.77
N LEU A 280 19.46 -10.20 4.97
CA LEU A 280 19.40 -9.07 4.05
C LEU A 280 20.76 -8.36 3.94
N LEU A 281 21.40 -8.07 5.07
CA LEU A 281 22.70 -7.40 5.07
C LEU A 281 23.82 -8.27 4.48
N LEU A 282 23.83 -9.57 4.75
CA LEU A 282 24.76 -10.51 4.13
C LEU A 282 24.58 -10.57 2.61
N PHE A 283 23.33 -10.58 2.14
CA PHE A 283 23.03 -10.50 0.72
C PHE A 283 23.58 -9.21 0.11
N LEU A 284 23.30 -8.05 0.73
CA LEU A 284 23.80 -6.76 0.27
C LEU A 284 25.32 -6.70 0.28
N HIS A 285 25.96 -7.15 1.37
CA HIS A 285 27.42 -7.17 1.50
C HIS A 285 28.08 -8.04 0.43
N LYS A 286 27.52 -9.22 0.15
CA LYS A 286 28.11 -10.17 -0.81
C LYS A 286 27.83 -9.82 -2.26
N TYR A 287 26.60 -9.37 -2.58
CA TYR A 287 26.16 -9.23 -3.96
C TYR A 287 25.90 -7.78 -4.40
N ARG A 288 25.74 -6.85 -3.47
CA ARG A 288 25.40 -5.43 -3.74
C ARG A 288 26.18 -4.50 -2.80
N PHE A 289 27.49 -4.66 -2.78
CA PHE A 289 28.39 -3.95 -1.85
C PHE A 289 28.21 -2.43 -1.93
N SER A 290 28.00 -1.85 -3.12
CA SER A 290 27.75 -0.42 -3.32
C SER A 290 26.45 0.09 -2.67
N ILE A 291 25.46 -0.79 -2.45
CA ILE A 291 24.26 -0.47 -1.71
C ILE A 291 24.52 -0.60 -0.21
N TYR A 292 25.26 -1.63 0.18
CA TYR A 292 25.65 -1.86 1.57
C TYR A 292 26.49 -0.72 2.16
N GLU A 293 27.37 -0.10 1.40
CA GLU A 293 28.19 1.02 1.87
C GLU A 293 27.41 2.34 1.98
N ASP A 294 26.42 2.55 1.12
CA ASP A 294 25.64 3.79 1.08
C ASP A 294 24.50 3.75 2.12
N ASN A 295 24.69 4.48 3.20
CA ASN A 295 23.72 4.54 4.29
C ASN A 295 22.33 5.05 3.83
N ARG A 296 22.24 5.94 2.83
CA ARG A 296 20.95 6.44 2.30
C ARG A 296 20.17 5.34 1.60
N LYS A 297 20.87 4.54 0.77
CA LYS A 297 20.25 3.41 0.07
C LYS A 297 19.80 2.33 1.04
N LEU A 298 20.62 2.06 2.06
CA LEU A 298 20.28 1.10 3.11
C LEU A 298 19.03 1.56 3.89
N THR A 299 19.01 2.83 4.32
CA THR A 299 17.84 3.41 5.00
C THR A 299 16.59 3.34 4.12
N PHE A 300 16.71 3.60 2.82
CA PHE A 300 15.61 3.48 1.88
C PHE A 300 15.00 2.07 1.86
N ILE A 301 15.83 1.02 1.85
CA ILE A 301 15.35 -0.38 1.86
C ILE A 301 14.61 -0.67 3.17
N PHE A 302 15.21 -0.34 4.31
CA PHE A 302 14.60 -0.57 5.64
C PHE A 302 13.30 0.23 5.81
N PHE A 303 13.29 1.48 5.35
CA PHE A 303 12.10 2.32 5.38
C PHE A 303 10.93 1.68 4.61
N ASN A 304 11.18 1.17 3.40
CA ASN A 304 10.13 0.52 2.61
C ASN A 304 9.61 -0.78 3.26
N ILE A 305 10.50 -1.60 3.84
CA ILE A 305 10.11 -2.80 4.60
C ILE A 305 9.19 -2.40 5.76
N LEU A 306 9.60 -1.43 6.57
CA LEU A 306 8.82 -0.97 7.72
C LEU A 306 7.47 -0.38 7.30
N THR A 307 7.45 0.46 6.25
CA THR A 307 6.21 1.07 5.76
C THR A 307 5.17 0.02 5.37
N VAL A 308 5.59 -1.03 4.67
CA VAL A 308 4.68 -2.12 4.26
C VAL A 308 4.18 -2.89 5.48
N ILE A 309 5.07 -3.24 6.43
CA ILE A 309 4.66 -3.98 7.63
C ILE A 309 3.72 -3.13 8.50
N VAL A 310 4.01 -1.84 8.68
CA VAL A 310 3.11 -0.90 9.39
C VAL A 310 1.74 -0.84 8.70
N ALA A 311 1.69 -0.73 7.38
CA ALA A 311 0.44 -0.69 6.63
C ALA A 311 -0.40 -1.97 6.84
N VAL A 312 0.23 -3.15 6.75
CA VAL A 312 -0.44 -4.43 6.99
C VAL A 312 -0.94 -4.52 8.43
N THR A 313 -0.11 -4.18 9.40
CA THR A 313 -0.49 -4.24 10.83
C THR A 313 -1.65 -3.28 11.13
N SER A 314 -1.63 -2.07 10.57
CA SER A 314 -2.71 -1.09 10.77
C SER A 314 -4.05 -1.59 10.20
N VAL A 315 -4.02 -2.24 9.04
CA VAL A 315 -5.23 -2.81 8.46
C VAL A 315 -5.75 -3.99 9.29
N ILE A 316 -4.86 -4.87 9.76
CA ILE A 316 -5.24 -6.00 10.63
C ILE A 316 -5.84 -5.52 11.95
N GLN A 317 -5.32 -4.43 12.54
CA GLN A 317 -5.86 -3.84 13.77
C GLN A 317 -7.26 -3.24 13.56
N TYR A 318 -7.56 -2.78 12.35
CA TYR A 318 -8.90 -2.30 12.01
C TYR A 318 -9.86 -3.48 11.77
N ASP A 319 -9.52 -4.37 10.83
CA ASP A 319 -10.25 -5.60 10.53
C ASP A 319 -9.38 -6.52 9.67
N THR A 320 -9.23 -7.76 10.10
CA THR A 320 -8.42 -8.77 9.41
C THR A 320 -8.93 -9.13 8.02
N ALA A 321 -10.23 -8.97 7.76
CA ALA A 321 -10.84 -9.23 6.46
C ALA A 321 -10.25 -8.35 5.34
N TYR A 322 -9.76 -7.14 5.66
CA TYR A 322 -9.20 -6.21 4.70
C TYR A 322 -7.70 -6.39 4.41
N VAL A 323 -7.04 -7.40 4.96
CA VAL A 323 -5.58 -7.57 4.83
C VAL A 323 -5.09 -7.61 3.38
N PHE A 324 -5.88 -8.17 2.48
CA PHE A 324 -5.57 -8.24 1.05
C PHE A 324 -5.71 -6.90 0.31
N THR A 325 -6.20 -5.84 0.94
CA THR A 325 -6.23 -4.50 0.31
C THR A 325 -4.85 -3.86 0.25
N VAL A 326 -3.92 -4.25 1.14
CA VAL A 326 -2.58 -3.68 1.19
C VAL A 326 -1.76 -4.14 -0.02
N PRO A 327 -1.31 -3.22 -0.90
CA PRO A 327 -0.62 -3.59 -2.13
C PRO A 327 0.87 -3.89 -1.89
N ILE A 328 1.17 -5.03 -1.26
CA ILE A 328 2.54 -5.40 -0.88
C ILE A 328 3.48 -5.50 -2.09
N CYS A 329 2.95 -5.84 -3.27
CA CYS A 329 3.71 -5.90 -4.51
C CYS A 329 4.26 -4.52 -4.97
N ILE A 330 3.87 -3.41 -4.34
CA ILE A 330 4.54 -2.12 -4.50
C ILE A 330 6.01 -2.19 -4.03
N LEU A 331 6.30 -2.95 -2.97
CA LEU A 331 7.66 -3.07 -2.42
C LEU A 331 8.67 -3.56 -3.46
N PRO A 332 8.50 -4.74 -4.10
CA PRO A 332 9.44 -5.21 -5.10
C PRO A 332 9.53 -4.29 -6.31
N LEU A 333 8.45 -3.60 -6.71
CA LEU A 333 8.47 -2.61 -7.79
C LEU A 333 9.34 -1.39 -7.45
N ILE A 334 9.19 -0.84 -6.25
CA ILE A 334 9.99 0.29 -5.78
C ILE A 334 11.47 -0.11 -5.69
N ILE A 335 11.78 -1.22 -5.02
CA ILE A 335 13.16 -1.65 -4.88
C ILE A 335 13.80 -1.92 -6.26
N LYS A 336 13.04 -2.48 -7.22
CA LYS A 336 13.50 -2.68 -8.59
C LYS A 336 13.73 -1.35 -9.32
N ALA A 337 12.88 -0.35 -9.12
CA ALA A 337 12.98 0.95 -9.79
C ALA A 337 14.27 1.70 -9.43
N PHE A 338 14.78 1.50 -8.21
CA PHE A 338 15.98 2.18 -7.71
C PHE A 338 17.24 1.33 -7.74
N PHE A 339 17.12 0.01 -7.82
CA PHE A 339 18.23 -0.93 -7.76
C PHE A 339 18.14 -2.00 -8.84
N ASP A 340 17.60 -3.18 -8.48
CA ASP A 340 17.48 -4.30 -9.41
C ASP A 340 16.38 -5.30 -9.01
N ALA A 341 16.00 -6.14 -9.98
CA ALA A 341 14.94 -7.14 -9.82
C ALA A 341 15.26 -8.20 -8.74
N ARG A 342 16.54 -8.61 -8.60
CA ARG A 342 16.95 -9.65 -7.65
C ARG A 342 16.82 -9.16 -6.22
N LEU A 343 17.27 -7.92 -5.96
CA LEU A 343 17.10 -7.29 -4.65
C LEU A 343 15.62 -7.04 -4.35
N GLY A 344 14.83 -6.60 -5.34
CA GLY A 344 13.39 -6.41 -5.20
C GLY A 344 12.67 -7.67 -4.74
N LEU A 345 12.92 -8.79 -5.42
CA LEU A 345 12.33 -10.07 -5.05
C LEU A 345 12.81 -10.57 -3.68
N PHE A 346 14.12 -10.48 -3.42
CA PHE A 346 14.69 -10.93 -2.15
C PHE A 346 14.13 -10.16 -0.96
N THR A 347 14.04 -8.82 -1.06
CA THR A 347 13.45 -7.96 -0.03
C THR A 347 11.96 -8.27 0.17
N HIS A 348 11.23 -8.50 -0.93
CA HIS A 348 9.81 -8.84 -0.87
C HIS A 348 9.58 -10.16 -0.12
N VAL A 349 10.31 -11.22 -0.47
CA VAL A 349 10.17 -12.53 0.20
C VAL A 349 10.47 -12.41 1.70
N LEU A 350 11.56 -11.74 2.08
CA LEU A 350 11.90 -11.54 3.49
C LEU A 350 10.82 -10.75 4.23
N THR A 351 10.25 -9.73 3.60
CA THR A 351 9.18 -8.91 4.18
C THR A 351 7.90 -9.72 4.36
N VAL A 352 7.51 -10.50 3.34
CA VAL A 352 6.32 -11.37 3.41
C VAL A 352 6.46 -12.44 4.49
N LEU A 353 7.65 -13.02 4.67
CA LEU A 353 7.92 -13.96 5.76
C LEU A 353 7.77 -13.31 7.15
N LEU A 354 8.19 -12.05 7.33
CA LEU A 354 7.95 -11.31 8.57
C LEU A 354 6.47 -11.01 8.79
N ILE A 355 5.74 -10.64 7.75
CA ILE A 355 4.29 -10.38 7.79
C ILE A 355 3.52 -11.66 8.16
N GLY A 356 4.01 -12.83 7.74
CA GLY A 356 3.42 -14.12 8.09
C GLY A 356 3.26 -14.38 9.60
N PHE A 357 4.01 -13.68 10.46
CA PHE A 357 3.83 -13.75 11.92
C PHE A 357 2.69 -12.87 12.43
N ILE A 358 2.15 -11.97 11.60
CA ILE A 358 1.13 -10.98 12.00
C ILE A 358 -0.25 -11.37 11.45
N VAL A 359 -0.27 -11.94 10.24
CA VAL A 359 -1.51 -12.20 9.48
C VAL A 359 -2.18 -13.51 9.93
N PRO A 360 -3.51 -13.54 10.11
CA PRO A 360 -4.25 -14.79 10.25
C PRO A 360 -4.15 -15.60 8.94
N ASN A 361 -4.27 -16.92 9.02
CA ASN A 361 -4.08 -17.84 7.88
C ASN A 361 -2.75 -17.60 7.14
N SER A 362 -1.69 -17.51 7.92
CA SER A 362 -0.37 -17.05 7.48
C SER A 362 0.18 -17.81 6.27
N PHE A 363 -0.04 -19.15 6.19
CA PHE A 363 0.45 -19.96 5.07
C PHE A 363 -0.19 -19.54 3.74
N GLU A 364 -1.51 -19.42 3.69
CA GLU A 364 -2.26 -18.97 2.51
C GLU A 364 -1.78 -17.60 2.05
N TYR A 365 -1.72 -16.64 2.98
CA TYR A 365 -1.31 -15.28 2.70
C TYR A 365 0.13 -15.21 2.16
N VAL A 366 1.09 -15.84 2.86
CA VAL A 366 2.50 -15.86 2.47
C VAL A 366 2.68 -16.50 1.10
N PHE A 367 2.01 -17.63 0.84
CA PHE A 367 2.08 -18.33 -0.43
C PHE A 367 1.61 -17.46 -1.59
N ILE A 368 0.42 -16.87 -1.47
CA ILE A 368 -0.16 -16.00 -2.51
C ILE A 368 0.71 -14.76 -2.73
N GLN A 369 1.19 -14.11 -1.66
CA GLN A 369 2.02 -12.92 -1.76
C GLN A 369 3.39 -13.19 -2.41
N ILE A 370 4.02 -14.32 -2.13
CA ILE A 370 5.29 -14.71 -2.79
C ILE A 370 5.05 -14.91 -4.28
N LEU A 371 4.00 -15.63 -4.69
CA LEU A 371 3.67 -15.82 -6.10
C LEU A 371 3.37 -14.49 -6.81
N ALA A 372 2.58 -13.63 -6.17
CA ALA A 372 2.28 -12.30 -6.70
C ALA A 372 3.55 -11.45 -6.88
N GLY A 373 4.48 -11.50 -5.93
CA GLY A 373 5.77 -10.81 -6.04
C GLY A 373 6.66 -11.35 -7.16
N ILE A 374 6.70 -12.67 -7.37
CA ILE A 374 7.43 -13.30 -8.49
C ILE A 374 6.87 -12.81 -9.83
N ILE A 375 5.54 -12.89 -10.02
CA ILE A 375 4.88 -12.42 -11.24
C ILE A 375 5.13 -10.92 -11.46
N THR A 376 5.02 -10.12 -10.41
CA THR A 376 5.30 -8.68 -10.47
C THR A 376 6.70 -8.39 -11.03
N ILE A 377 7.72 -9.08 -10.53
CA ILE A 377 9.11 -8.88 -10.98
C ILE A 377 9.33 -9.40 -12.40
N GLN A 378 8.70 -10.51 -12.80
CA GLN A 378 8.84 -11.07 -14.14
C GLN A 378 8.17 -10.21 -15.21
N THR A 379 6.97 -9.70 -14.93
CA THR A 379 6.18 -8.95 -15.91
C THR A 379 6.71 -7.55 -16.13
N VAL A 380 7.14 -6.87 -15.08
CA VAL A 380 7.66 -5.51 -15.17
C VAL A 380 9.15 -5.56 -15.52
N ALA A 381 9.51 -6.08 -16.69
CA ALA A 381 10.89 -6.00 -17.17
C ALA A 381 11.35 -4.54 -17.29
N GLN A 382 10.47 -3.64 -17.72
CA GLN A 382 10.73 -2.22 -17.94
C GLN A 382 9.60 -1.37 -17.31
N LEU A 383 9.85 -0.83 -16.12
CA LEU A 383 8.90 -0.01 -15.33
C LEU A 383 8.45 1.29 -16.02
N TYR A 384 9.25 1.80 -16.97
CA TYR A 384 8.95 3.02 -17.71
C TYR A 384 7.82 2.88 -18.75
N ARG A 385 7.54 1.65 -19.19
CA ARG A 385 6.39 1.41 -20.08
C ARG A 385 5.12 1.29 -19.25
N ARG A 386 4.29 2.32 -19.27
CA ARG A 386 3.02 2.35 -18.51
C ARG A 386 2.17 1.10 -18.75
N ALA A 387 2.13 0.61 -19.99
CA ALA A 387 1.41 -0.63 -20.33
C ALA A 387 1.87 -1.84 -19.49
N ASN A 388 3.17 -1.98 -19.22
CA ASN A 388 3.70 -3.10 -18.44
C ASN A 388 3.20 -3.06 -16.99
N LEU A 389 2.99 -1.87 -16.41
CA LEU A 389 2.42 -1.73 -15.08
C LEU A 389 0.96 -2.23 -15.04
N PHE A 390 0.12 -1.82 -16.01
CA PHE A 390 -1.26 -2.30 -16.09
C PHE A 390 -1.35 -3.81 -16.30
N ILE A 391 -0.49 -4.37 -17.16
CA ILE A 391 -0.40 -5.83 -17.38
C ILE A 391 -0.01 -6.53 -16.08
N SER A 392 0.99 -6.02 -15.36
CA SER A 392 1.43 -6.59 -14.08
C SER A 392 0.32 -6.55 -13.03
N VAL A 393 -0.39 -5.42 -12.92
CA VAL A 393 -1.53 -5.28 -12.00
C VAL A 393 -2.61 -6.32 -12.33
N GLY A 394 -2.97 -6.48 -13.60
CA GLY A 394 -3.94 -7.50 -14.02
C GLY A 394 -3.49 -8.92 -13.68
N GLN A 395 -2.22 -9.23 -13.87
CA GLN A 395 -1.67 -10.55 -13.53
C GLN A 395 -1.60 -10.80 -12.01
N VAL A 396 -1.27 -9.78 -11.22
CA VAL A 396 -1.29 -9.88 -9.75
C VAL A 396 -2.70 -10.14 -9.24
N ILE A 397 -3.70 -9.40 -9.75
CA ILE A 397 -5.12 -9.65 -9.43
C ILE A 397 -5.51 -11.09 -9.80
N LEU A 398 -5.10 -11.57 -10.96
CA LEU A 398 -5.37 -12.95 -11.38
C LEU A 398 -4.74 -13.98 -10.45
N VAL A 399 -3.50 -13.75 -10.00
CA VAL A 399 -2.82 -14.62 -9.02
C VAL A 399 -3.58 -14.65 -7.70
N TYR A 400 -4.05 -13.50 -7.20
CA TYR A 400 -4.87 -13.44 -5.99
C TYR A 400 -6.18 -14.22 -6.15
N ILE A 401 -6.89 -14.03 -7.27
CA ILE A 401 -8.15 -14.74 -7.54
C ILE A 401 -7.92 -16.25 -7.61
N ILE A 402 -6.95 -16.71 -8.40
CA ILE A 402 -6.66 -18.14 -8.56
C ILE A 402 -6.20 -18.75 -7.24
N GLY A 403 -5.31 -18.05 -6.52
CA GLY A 403 -4.82 -18.49 -5.21
C GLY A 403 -5.95 -18.63 -4.20
N TYR A 404 -6.79 -17.59 -4.08
CA TYR A 404 -7.95 -17.60 -3.20
C TYR A 404 -8.92 -18.73 -3.54
N LEU A 405 -9.30 -18.88 -4.81
CA LEU A 405 -10.19 -19.98 -5.23
C LEU A 405 -9.61 -21.35 -4.91
N ALA A 406 -8.31 -21.55 -5.12
CA ALA A 406 -7.64 -22.80 -4.82
C ALA A 406 -7.64 -23.10 -3.31
N PHE A 407 -7.27 -22.12 -2.46
CA PHE A 407 -7.26 -22.31 -1.01
C PHE A 407 -8.66 -22.51 -0.45
N THR A 408 -9.65 -21.71 -0.86
CA THR A 408 -11.05 -21.88 -0.44
C THR A 408 -11.58 -23.28 -0.82
N THR A 409 -11.29 -23.74 -2.05
CA THR A 409 -11.69 -25.09 -2.48
C THR A 409 -11.04 -26.19 -1.65
N ILE A 410 -9.76 -26.02 -1.28
CA ILE A 410 -9.04 -26.97 -0.42
C ILE A 410 -9.60 -26.97 1.01
N GLN A 411 -10.00 -25.81 1.52
CA GLN A 411 -10.49 -25.63 2.89
C GLN A 411 -11.94 -26.09 3.04
N GLU A 412 -12.81 -25.71 2.10
CA GLU A 412 -14.26 -25.96 2.15
C GLU A 412 -14.68 -27.26 1.46
N GLY A 413 -13.81 -27.84 0.63
CA GLY A 413 -14.13 -29.04 -0.16
C GLY A 413 -15.20 -28.84 -1.24
N SER A 414 -15.63 -27.59 -1.51
CA SER A 414 -16.69 -27.24 -2.44
C SER A 414 -16.42 -25.91 -3.14
N PHE A 415 -16.76 -25.83 -4.42
CA PHE A 415 -16.76 -24.57 -5.17
C PHE A 415 -18.01 -23.70 -4.91
N LEU A 416 -19.05 -24.24 -4.25
CA LEU A 416 -20.31 -23.53 -4.04
C LEU A 416 -20.30 -22.61 -2.83
N SER A 417 -19.32 -22.75 -1.93
CA SER A 417 -19.15 -21.96 -0.70
C SER A 417 -18.24 -20.74 -0.87
N ILE A 418 -17.91 -20.36 -2.12
CA ILE A 418 -16.98 -19.23 -2.38
C ILE A 418 -17.63 -17.90 -2.02
N ASP A 419 -17.03 -17.15 -1.12
CA ASP A 419 -17.36 -15.74 -0.87
C ASP A 419 -16.73 -14.86 -1.95
N PHE A 420 -17.52 -14.01 -2.60
CA PHE A 420 -17.05 -13.08 -3.64
C PHE A 420 -16.56 -11.72 -3.09
N LYS A 421 -16.74 -11.45 -1.80
CA LYS A 421 -16.28 -10.19 -1.18
C LYS A 421 -14.76 -9.98 -1.32
N PRO A 422 -13.89 -10.99 -1.13
CA PRO A 422 -12.44 -10.81 -1.30
C PRO A 422 -12.03 -10.37 -2.71
N LEU A 423 -12.82 -10.67 -3.75
CA LEU A 423 -12.50 -10.27 -5.12
C LEU A 423 -12.48 -8.74 -5.29
N ALA A 424 -13.38 -8.03 -4.60
CA ALA A 424 -13.38 -6.56 -4.59
C ALA A 424 -12.10 -6.00 -3.92
N LEU A 425 -11.61 -6.68 -2.88
CA LEU A 425 -10.37 -6.31 -2.19
C LEU A 425 -9.15 -6.50 -3.10
N PHE A 426 -9.11 -7.57 -3.89
CA PHE A 426 -8.04 -7.81 -4.88
C PHE A 426 -8.04 -6.75 -5.99
N LEU A 427 -9.21 -6.31 -6.45
CA LEU A 427 -9.33 -5.21 -7.40
C LEU A 427 -8.83 -3.90 -6.79
N LEU A 428 -9.21 -3.60 -5.55
CA LEU A 428 -8.72 -2.41 -4.84
C LEU A 428 -7.21 -2.45 -4.64
N ASN A 429 -6.64 -3.61 -4.26
CA ASN A 429 -5.19 -3.82 -4.17
C ASN A 429 -4.50 -3.47 -5.49
N GLY A 430 -5.00 -4.00 -6.61
CA GLY A 430 -4.46 -3.70 -7.94
C GLY A 430 -4.53 -2.22 -8.30
N LEU A 431 -5.64 -1.53 -7.99
CA LEU A 431 -5.75 -0.08 -8.19
C LEU A 431 -4.73 0.70 -7.35
N LEU A 432 -4.54 0.30 -6.10
CA LEU A 432 -3.53 0.91 -5.22
C LEU A 432 -2.10 0.67 -5.72
N MET A 433 -1.81 -0.46 -6.39
CA MET A 433 -0.49 -0.68 -7.01
C MET A 433 -0.14 0.36 -8.07
N LEU A 434 -1.11 0.98 -8.74
CA LEU A 434 -0.86 2.04 -9.73
C LEU A 434 -0.21 3.29 -9.11
N PHE A 435 -0.36 3.49 -7.81
CA PHE A 435 0.30 4.59 -7.09
C PHE A 435 1.83 4.43 -6.98
N VAL A 436 2.41 3.32 -7.47
CA VAL A 436 3.86 3.13 -7.50
C VAL A 436 4.58 4.25 -8.27
N GLN A 437 4.00 4.75 -9.37
CA GLN A 437 4.62 5.81 -10.19
C GLN A 437 4.80 7.14 -9.43
N PRO A 438 3.74 7.76 -8.87
CA PRO A 438 3.92 8.97 -8.06
C PRO A 438 4.78 8.72 -6.82
N LEU A 439 4.76 7.51 -6.25
CA LEU A 439 5.57 7.16 -5.09
C LEU A 439 7.07 7.12 -5.41
N ILE A 440 7.46 6.61 -6.59
CA ILE A 440 8.84 6.66 -7.08
C ILE A 440 9.33 8.12 -7.12
N TYR A 441 8.54 9.03 -7.70
CA TYR A 441 8.91 10.46 -7.76
C TYR A 441 9.08 11.09 -6.37
N ILE A 442 8.18 10.78 -5.42
CA ILE A 442 8.27 11.25 -4.03
C ILE A 442 9.56 10.74 -3.38
N TYR A 443 9.90 9.47 -3.56
CA TYR A 443 11.08 8.83 -2.99
C TYR A 443 12.37 9.37 -3.58
N GLU A 444 12.44 9.68 -4.86
CA GLU A 444 13.59 10.36 -5.46
C GLU A 444 13.87 11.69 -4.78
N LYS A 445 12.83 12.48 -4.54
CA LYS A 445 12.93 13.77 -3.85
C LYS A 445 13.35 13.64 -2.40
N PHE A 446 12.79 12.66 -1.69
CA PHE A 446 13.02 12.51 -0.25
C PHE A 446 14.40 11.91 0.06
N PHE A 447 14.80 10.86 -0.66
CA PHE A 447 16.06 10.16 -0.41
C PHE A 447 17.24 10.67 -1.24
N GLY A 448 17.00 11.49 -2.26
CA GLY A 448 18.05 11.98 -3.16
C GLY A 448 18.73 10.88 -3.98
N ILE A 449 18.01 9.79 -4.27
CA ILE A 449 18.42 8.68 -5.13
C ILE A 449 17.68 8.77 -6.46
N VAL A 450 18.26 8.22 -7.51
CA VAL A 450 17.70 8.31 -8.87
C VAL A 450 17.14 6.95 -9.26
N SER A 451 15.94 6.93 -9.81
CA SER A 451 15.31 5.73 -10.35
C SER A 451 15.68 5.51 -11.82
N ASP A 452 15.54 4.27 -12.28
CA ASP A 452 15.67 3.94 -13.70
C ASP A 452 14.62 4.67 -14.56
N VAL A 453 13.47 5.04 -13.99
CA VAL A 453 12.42 5.81 -14.69
C VAL A 453 12.91 7.20 -15.04
N SER A 454 13.45 7.93 -14.06
CA SER A 454 14.02 9.26 -14.29
C SER A 454 15.24 9.23 -15.19
N LEU A 455 16.10 8.21 -15.09
CA LEU A 455 17.24 8.06 -16.00
C LEU A 455 16.79 7.85 -17.45
N LEU A 456 15.72 7.11 -17.69
CA LEU A 456 15.18 6.92 -19.03
C LEU A 456 14.55 8.18 -19.62
N GLU A 457 13.83 8.95 -18.81
CA GLU A 457 13.33 10.27 -19.22
C GLU A 457 14.48 11.20 -19.62
N LEU A 458 15.58 11.19 -18.85
CA LEU A 458 16.78 11.97 -19.16
C LEU A 458 17.56 11.42 -20.36
N SER A 459 17.42 10.15 -20.73
CA SER A 459 18.07 9.56 -21.89
C SER A 459 17.38 9.89 -23.22
N ASP A 460 16.19 10.50 -23.17
CA ASP A 460 15.49 10.96 -24.36
C ASP A 460 16.20 12.18 -24.96
N THR A 461 16.67 12.05 -26.18
CA THR A 461 17.35 13.12 -26.92
C THR A 461 16.45 14.34 -27.20
N ASN A 462 15.12 14.20 -27.08
CA ASN A 462 14.17 15.29 -27.13
C ASN A 462 14.02 16.04 -25.80
N ALA A 463 14.68 15.60 -24.71
CA ALA A 463 14.71 16.33 -23.45
C ALA A 463 15.19 17.76 -23.67
N ASN A 464 14.54 18.74 -23.02
CA ASN A 464 14.70 20.17 -23.31
C ASN A 464 16.17 20.60 -23.37
N LEU A 465 17.00 20.16 -22.42
CA LEU A 465 18.42 20.57 -22.35
C LEU A 465 19.26 19.94 -23.47
N LEU A 466 18.99 18.68 -23.84
CA LEU A 466 19.65 18.00 -24.96
C LEU A 466 19.21 18.59 -26.31
N LYS A 467 17.97 19.01 -26.44
CA LYS A 467 17.48 19.73 -27.61
C LYS A 467 18.19 21.08 -27.76
N ILE A 468 18.33 21.86 -26.68
CA ILE A 468 19.11 23.09 -26.70
C ILE A 468 20.58 22.81 -27.10
N LEU A 469 21.17 21.71 -26.59
CA LEU A 469 22.53 21.31 -26.94
C LEU A 469 22.65 20.98 -28.44
N SER A 470 21.70 20.22 -28.99
CA SER A 470 21.70 19.88 -30.42
C SER A 470 21.52 21.09 -31.36
N GLU A 471 20.79 22.12 -30.91
CA GLU A 471 20.57 23.34 -31.69
C GLU A 471 21.77 24.34 -31.63
N LYS A 472 22.35 24.54 -30.42
CA LYS A 472 23.39 25.52 -30.18
C LYS A 472 24.82 25.02 -30.30
N ALA A 473 25.04 23.73 -30.01
CA ALA A 473 26.33 23.06 -30.04
C ALA A 473 26.22 21.66 -30.66
N PRO A 474 25.85 21.56 -31.97
CA PRO A 474 25.56 20.27 -32.61
C PRO A 474 26.75 19.33 -32.61
N GLY A 475 27.99 19.82 -32.74
CA GLY A 475 29.20 19.01 -32.66
C GLY A 475 29.35 18.36 -31.28
N THR A 476 29.12 19.12 -30.19
CA THR A 476 29.14 18.60 -28.83
C THR A 476 28.01 17.56 -28.60
N PHE A 477 26.80 17.82 -29.12
CA PHE A 477 25.71 16.86 -29.03
C PHE A 477 26.05 15.54 -29.70
N HIS A 478 26.60 15.57 -30.94
CA HIS A 478 27.03 14.36 -31.65
C HIS A 478 28.16 13.62 -30.93
N HIS A 479 29.16 14.33 -30.39
CA HIS A 479 30.19 13.78 -29.54
C HIS A 479 29.59 13.07 -28.33
N SER A 480 28.75 13.74 -27.55
CA SER A 480 28.09 13.17 -26.36
C SER A 480 27.28 11.92 -26.70
N LEU A 481 26.63 11.86 -27.87
CA LEU A 481 25.88 10.68 -28.32
C LEU A 481 26.80 9.50 -28.65
N GLN A 482 27.96 9.77 -29.31
CA GLN A 482 28.97 8.74 -29.61
C GLN A 482 29.59 8.20 -28.31
N VAL A 483 30.00 9.10 -27.39
CA VAL A 483 30.50 8.72 -26.07
C VAL A 483 29.47 7.88 -25.31
N ALA A 484 28.19 8.26 -25.35
CA ALA A 484 27.12 7.50 -24.69
C ALA A 484 27.02 6.08 -25.22
N ASN A 485 27.09 5.88 -26.54
CA ASN A 485 27.02 4.55 -27.16
C ASN A 485 28.24 3.67 -26.81
N LEU A 486 29.45 4.27 -26.74
CA LEU A 486 30.68 3.58 -26.35
C LEU A 486 30.64 3.19 -24.87
N ALA A 487 30.35 4.16 -24.02
CA ALA A 487 30.35 4.01 -22.57
C ALA A 487 29.26 3.05 -22.05
N GLU A 488 28.04 3.13 -22.61
CA GLU A 488 26.93 2.22 -22.31
C GLU A 488 27.32 0.76 -22.62
N SER A 489 27.96 0.52 -23.75
CA SER A 489 28.40 -0.81 -24.15
C SER A 489 29.46 -1.38 -23.21
N ALA A 490 30.42 -0.55 -22.81
CA ALA A 490 31.45 -0.92 -21.83
C ALA A 490 30.86 -1.19 -20.44
N ALA A 491 29.91 -0.36 -20.01
CA ALA A 491 29.22 -0.53 -18.72
C ALA A 491 28.43 -1.85 -18.66
N ASN A 492 27.71 -2.20 -19.74
CA ASN A 492 26.98 -3.47 -19.83
C ASN A 492 27.91 -4.69 -19.66
N GLU A 493 29.10 -4.67 -20.29
CA GLU A 493 30.02 -5.79 -20.28
C GLU A 493 30.63 -6.05 -18.89
N ILE A 494 30.90 -5.01 -18.11
CA ILE A 494 31.43 -5.15 -16.74
C ILE A 494 30.36 -5.12 -15.65
N GLY A 495 29.07 -5.13 -16.02
CA GLY A 495 27.95 -5.13 -15.08
C GLY A 495 27.80 -3.86 -14.27
N ALA A 496 28.26 -2.71 -14.78
CA ALA A 496 28.00 -1.38 -14.24
C ALA A 496 26.59 -0.88 -14.65
N ASN A 497 26.12 0.23 -14.08
CA ASN A 497 24.82 0.80 -14.47
C ASN A 497 24.91 1.50 -15.84
N ALA A 498 24.61 0.74 -16.90
CA ALA A 498 24.73 1.20 -18.29
C ALA A 498 23.81 2.40 -18.61
N LEU A 499 22.59 2.42 -18.04
CA LEU A 499 21.65 3.52 -18.25
C LEU A 499 22.14 4.82 -17.60
N LEU A 500 22.69 4.73 -16.39
CA LEU A 500 23.30 5.87 -15.70
C LEU A 500 24.51 6.39 -16.47
N VAL A 501 25.36 5.49 -16.99
CA VAL A 501 26.52 5.87 -17.81
C VAL A 501 26.08 6.55 -19.10
N ARG A 502 25.06 6.01 -19.80
CA ARG A 502 24.47 6.63 -20.98
C ARG A 502 23.98 8.05 -20.72
N VAL A 503 23.18 8.23 -19.66
CA VAL A 503 22.68 9.57 -19.27
C VAL A 503 23.84 10.47 -18.87
N GLY A 504 24.77 10.02 -18.06
CA GLY A 504 25.97 10.78 -17.69
C GLY A 504 26.73 11.26 -18.92
N ALA A 505 26.92 10.38 -19.92
CA ALA A 505 27.60 10.72 -21.17
C ALA A 505 26.81 11.74 -22.01
N LEU A 506 25.47 11.67 -22.08
CA LEU A 506 24.67 12.64 -22.81
C LEU A 506 24.78 14.06 -22.26
N TYR A 507 25.00 14.19 -20.94
CA TYR A 507 25.01 15.50 -20.25
C TYR A 507 26.41 15.97 -19.82
N HIS A 508 27.48 15.16 -19.97
CA HIS A 508 28.80 15.50 -19.41
C HIS A 508 29.34 16.85 -19.88
N ASP A 509 29.06 17.20 -21.10
CA ASP A 509 29.60 18.37 -21.83
C ASP A 509 28.60 19.52 -22.03
N ILE A 510 27.48 19.55 -21.31
CA ILE A 510 26.46 20.61 -21.47
C ILE A 510 27.01 22.03 -21.17
N GLY A 511 28.10 22.12 -20.40
CA GLY A 511 28.72 23.41 -20.09
C GLY A 511 29.35 24.11 -21.28
N LYS A 512 29.62 23.40 -22.38
CA LYS A 512 30.08 23.96 -23.64
C LYS A 512 29.03 24.89 -24.31
N LEU A 513 27.75 24.80 -23.86
CA LEU A 513 26.68 25.70 -24.29
C LEU A 513 26.93 27.19 -24.01
N ASP A 514 27.74 27.52 -23.01
CA ASP A 514 28.03 28.90 -22.70
C ASP A 514 28.91 29.58 -23.78
N ASN A 515 29.84 28.79 -24.38
CA ASN A 515 30.78 29.28 -25.42
C ASN A 515 31.06 28.20 -26.47
N PRO A 516 30.09 27.79 -27.30
CA PRO A 516 30.25 26.61 -28.18
C PRO A 516 31.40 26.73 -29.19
N HIS A 517 31.64 27.93 -29.71
CA HIS A 517 32.65 28.19 -30.74
C HIS A 517 34.10 28.03 -30.30
N PHE A 518 34.37 27.98 -29.01
CA PHE A 518 35.68 27.69 -28.46
C PHE A 518 36.05 26.20 -28.46
N PHE A 519 35.12 25.32 -28.78
CA PHE A 519 35.35 23.88 -28.84
C PHE A 519 35.42 23.40 -30.30
N SER A 520 36.49 22.67 -30.63
CA SER A 520 36.85 22.29 -31.98
C SER A 520 35.73 21.57 -32.74
N GLU A 521 34.95 20.76 -32.06
CA GLU A 521 33.81 20.02 -32.64
C GLU A 521 32.65 20.91 -33.13
N ASN A 522 32.58 22.16 -32.67
CA ASN A 522 31.57 23.15 -33.09
C ASN A 522 32.12 24.25 -33.99
N GLN A 523 33.40 24.16 -34.40
CA GLN A 523 34.02 25.15 -35.28
C GLN A 523 33.76 24.81 -36.75
N PHE A 524 33.13 25.71 -37.48
CA PHE A 524 32.83 25.58 -38.92
C PHE A 524 33.76 26.38 -39.81
N GLY A 525 34.77 27.09 -39.26
CA GLY A 525 35.66 27.99 -39.98
C GLY A 525 37.15 27.65 -39.84
N ALA A 526 37.97 28.27 -40.69
CA ALA A 526 39.43 28.09 -40.71
C ALA A 526 40.16 28.84 -39.57
N VAL A 527 39.51 29.77 -38.88
CA VAL A 527 40.11 30.61 -37.82
C VAL A 527 39.54 30.20 -36.48
N SER A 528 40.43 29.82 -35.57
CA SER A 528 40.02 29.44 -34.21
C SER A 528 39.89 30.68 -33.32
N PRO A 529 38.79 30.86 -32.54
CA PRO A 529 38.69 31.93 -31.55
C PRO A 529 39.85 31.97 -30.54
N HIS A 530 40.55 30.87 -30.37
CA HIS A 530 41.73 30.73 -29.50
C HIS A 530 42.97 31.44 -30.07
N ASP A 531 43.02 31.74 -31.38
CA ASP A 531 44.18 32.39 -32.01
C ASP A 531 44.32 33.84 -31.57
N GLU A 532 43.23 34.49 -31.13
CA GLU A 532 43.20 35.85 -30.62
C GLU A 532 43.47 35.92 -29.11
N LEU A 533 43.58 34.77 -28.43
CA LEU A 533 43.73 34.68 -26.97
C LEU A 533 45.09 34.10 -26.58
N GLY A 534 45.62 34.54 -25.43
CA GLY A 534 46.76 33.88 -24.82
C GLY A 534 46.47 32.43 -24.38
N PRO A 535 47.48 31.52 -24.36
CA PRO A 535 47.28 30.10 -24.01
C PRO A 535 46.63 29.90 -22.65
N GLN A 536 46.92 30.74 -21.66
CA GLN A 536 46.34 30.65 -20.31
C GLN A 536 44.84 31.02 -20.31
N GLN A 537 44.43 32.04 -21.10
CA GLN A 537 43.03 32.42 -21.23
C GLN A 537 42.24 31.37 -21.97
N SER A 538 42.81 30.79 -23.03
CA SER A 538 42.25 29.69 -23.79
C SER A 538 42.02 28.45 -22.90
N ALA A 539 43.02 28.07 -22.12
CA ALA A 539 42.91 26.96 -21.18
C ALA A 539 41.82 27.19 -20.13
N LYS A 540 41.72 28.40 -19.60
CA LYS A 540 40.68 28.76 -18.63
C LYS A 540 39.27 28.60 -19.20
N ILE A 541 39.01 29.07 -20.45
CA ILE A 541 37.72 28.90 -21.11
C ILE A 541 37.36 27.43 -21.23
N ILE A 542 38.33 26.60 -21.63
CA ILE A 542 38.12 25.15 -21.77
C ILE A 542 37.85 24.49 -20.39
N ILE A 543 38.63 24.84 -19.36
CA ILE A 543 38.44 24.27 -18.00
C ILE A 543 37.09 24.71 -17.41
N ASP A 544 36.67 25.95 -17.64
CA ASP A 544 35.45 26.50 -17.07
C ASP A 544 34.16 25.84 -17.59
N HIS A 545 34.18 25.03 -18.69
CA HIS A 545 32.99 24.32 -19.14
C HIS A 545 32.47 23.32 -18.08
N VAL A 546 33.37 22.70 -17.28
CA VAL A 546 32.98 21.82 -16.18
C VAL A 546 32.15 22.60 -15.14
N LYS A 547 32.61 23.78 -14.71
CA LYS A 547 31.88 24.60 -13.75
C LYS A 547 30.54 25.10 -14.31
N ASN A 548 30.55 25.53 -15.57
CA ASN A 548 29.38 25.99 -16.27
C ASN A 548 28.36 24.85 -16.44
N GLY A 549 28.84 23.65 -16.76
CA GLY A 549 28.03 22.44 -16.85
C GLY A 549 27.35 22.09 -15.54
N ILE A 550 28.08 22.13 -14.43
CA ILE A 550 27.51 21.88 -13.09
C ILE A 550 26.41 22.91 -12.77
N ARG A 551 26.70 24.24 -13.02
CA ARG A 551 25.74 25.31 -12.79
C ARG A 551 24.47 25.12 -13.64
N LEU A 552 24.61 24.74 -14.91
CA LEU A 552 23.52 24.53 -15.84
C LEU A 552 22.70 23.31 -15.45
N ALA A 553 23.36 22.21 -15.03
CA ALA A 553 22.72 21.01 -14.55
C ALA A 553 21.89 21.27 -13.28
N GLN A 554 22.44 22.01 -12.32
CA GLN A 554 21.73 22.39 -11.09
C GLN A 554 20.52 23.28 -11.37
N LYS A 555 20.66 24.26 -12.28
CA LYS A 555 19.55 25.11 -12.73
C LYS A 555 18.42 24.31 -13.36
N ASN A 556 18.74 23.27 -14.10
CA ASN A 556 17.77 22.37 -14.71
C ASN A 556 17.38 21.19 -13.81
N LYS A 557 17.80 21.19 -12.53
CA LYS A 557 17.45 20.18 -11.52
C LYS A 557 17.82 18.75 -11.92
N LEU A 558 18.92 18.59 -12.66
CA LEU A 558 19.45 17.26 -12.95
C LEU A 558 19.85 16.56 -11.64
N PRO A 559 19.70 15.23 -11.58
CA PRO A 559 20.10 14.46 -10.41
C PRO A 559 21.59 14.59 -10.13
N GLU A 560 21.97 14.61 -8.85
CA GLU A 560 23.37 14.76 -8.42
C GLU A 560 24.27 13.68 -9.04
N ARG A 561 23.75 12.44 -9.20
CA ARG A 561 24.47 11.35 -9.86
C ARG A 561 24.82 11.64 -11.33
N VAL A 562 24.00 12.42 -12.03
CA VAL A 562 24.30 12.86 -13.40
C VAL A 562 25.31 14.01 -13.37
N ILE A 563 25.22 14.93 -12.38
CA ILE A 563 26.18 16.01 -12.17
C ILE A 563 27.57 15.44 -11.86
N ASP A 564 27.68 14.30 -11.21
CA ASP A 564 28.94 13.62 -10.93
C ASP A 564 29.75 13.33 -12.21
N PHE A 565 29.08 12.98 -13.31
CA PHE A 565 29.73 12.78 -14.60
C PHE A 565 30.29 14.09 -15.16
N ILE A 566 29.56 15.19 -15.05
CA ILE A 566 30.01 16.52 -15.50
C ILE A 566 31.28 16.94 -14.73
N ARG A 567 31.32 16.71 -13.41
CA ARG A 567 32.44 17.16 -12.57
C ARG A 567 33.67 16.28 -12.68
N THR A 568 33.53 15.01 -13.12
CA THR A 568 34.63 14.01 -13.04
C THR A 568 35.22 13.59 -14.37
N HIS A 569 34.57 13.88 -15.52
CA HIS A 569 34.98 13.29 -16.82
C HIS A 569 36.39 13.70 -17.25
N HIS A 570 36.90 14.82 -16.78
CA HIS A 570 38.30 15.20 -16.99
C HIS A 570 39.19 14.95 -15.77
N GLY A 571 38.63 14.69 -14.59
CA GLY A 571 39.40 14.49 -13.36
C GLY A 571 40.37 15.60 -13.06
N THR A 572 41.65 15.27 -12.91
CA THR A 572 42.76 16.21 -12.74
C THR A 572 43.69 16.25 -13.93
N SER A 573 43.20 15.90 -15.12
CA SER A 573 43.97 15.99 -16.37
C SER A 573 44.32 17.45 -16.68
N SER A 574 45.32 17.67 -17.56
CA SER A 574 45.72 19.02 -18.01
C SER A 574 45.27 19.28 -19.45
N VAL A 575 45.01 20.54 -19.75
CA VAL A 575 44.79 21.04 -21.13
C VAL A 575 46.18 21.20 -21.79
N TYR A 576 46.77 20.02 -22.14
CA TYR A 576 48.18 19.86 -22.46
C TYR A 576 48.62 20.69 -23.66
N TYR A 577 47.78 20.86 -24.68
CA TYR A 577 48.09 21.67 -25.88
C TYR A 577 48.41 23.14 -25.53
N PHE A 578 47.58 23.77 -24.73
CA PHE A 578 47.77 25.14 -24.30
C PHE A 578 48.89 25.28 -23.25
N TYR A 579 49.10 24.26 -22.44
CA TYR A 579 50.25 24.22 -21.54
C TYR A 579 51.57 24.21 -22.32
N LYS A 580 51.69 23.36 -23.36
CA LYS A 580 52.86 23.37 -24.24
C LYS A 580 53.10 24.73 -24.92
N LYS A 581 52.07 25.34 -25.49
CA LYS A 581 52.16 26.68 -26.06
C LYS A 581 52.60 27.74 -25.04
N GLN A 582 52.16 27.63 -23.80
CA GLN A 582 52.58 28.56 -22.74
C GLN A 582 54.04 28.36 -22.33
N LEU A 583 54.54 27.12 -22.29
CA LEU A 583 55.97 26.83 -22.01
C LEU A 583 56.90 27.43 -23.07
N GLU A 584 56.44 27.60 -24.31
CA GLU A 584 57.21 28.32 -25.36
C GLU A 584 57.34 29.82 -25.07
N ILE A 585 56.40 30.37 -24.30
CA ILE A 585 56.38 31.80 -23.91
C ILE A 585 57.07 32.01 -22.58
N ASP A 586 56.82 31.12 -21.61
CA ASP A 586 57.32 31.14 -20.24
C ASP A 586 57.63 29.72 -19.76
N SER A 587 58.94 29.37 -19.72
CA SER A 587 59.41 28.06 -19.38
C SER A 587 59.23 27.66 -17.90
N GLU A 588 58.88 28.62 -17.01
CA GLU A 588 58.65 28.38 -15.58
C GLU A 588 57.16 28.19 -15.22
N THR A 589 56.31 28.14 -16.21
CA THR A 589 54.84 28.01 -16.03
C THR A 589 54.47 26.72 -15.27
N ASP A 590 53.75 26.86 -14.15
CA ASP A 590 53.23 25.71 -13.41
C ASP A 590 52.07 25.05 -14.13
N ILE A 591 52.14 23.72 -14.38
CA ILE A 591 51.15 22.90 -15.00
C ILE A 591 49.79 22.98 -14.27
N LYS A 592 49.77 23.27 -12.96
CA LYS A 592 48.53 23.36 -12.16
C LYS A 592 47.55 24.44 -12.69
N SER A 593 48.05 25.50 -13.30
CA SER A 593 47.19 26.50 -13.91
C SER A 593 46.46 26.04 -15.17
N PHE A 594 46.88 24.92 -15.74
CA PHE A 594 46.30 24.24 -16.89
C PHE A 594 45.59 22.91 -16.56
N GLN A 595 45.42 22.59 -15.28
CA GLN A 595 44.76 21.37 -14.83
C GLN A 595 43.30 21.61 -14.51
N TYR A 596 42.48 20.61 -14.79
CA TYR A 596 41.11 20.56 -14.28
C TYR A 596 41.09 20.40 -12.77
N PRO A 597 40.15 21.04 -12.05
CA PRO A 597 40.15 21.07 -10.60
C PRO A 597 39.74 19.74 -9.94
N GLY A 598 39.30 18.78 -10.73
CA GLY A 598 38.75 17.52 -10.23
C GLY A 598 37.30 17.65 -9.73
N PRO A 599 36.80 16.67 -8.98
CA PRO A 599 37.48 15.46 -8.50
C PRO A 599 37.78 14.43 -9.61
N ARG A 600 38.63 13.45 -9.28
CA ARG A 600 38.81 12.25 -10.12
C ARG A 600 37.55 11.41 -10.14
N PRO A 601 37.38 10.53 -11.15
CA PRO A 601 36.32 9.52 -11.13
C PRO A 601 36.35 8.71 -9.83
N PHE A 602 35.19 8.58 -9.17
CA PHE A 602 35.06 7.89 -7.89
C PHE A 602 34.06 6.72 -7.93
N SER A 603 33.54 6.41 -9.10
CA SER A 603 32.74 5.20 -9.35
C SER A 603 33.16 4.52 -10.66
N LYS A 604 32.75 3.25 -10.86
CA LYS A 604 32.98 2.55 -12.13
C LYS A 604 32.39 3.30 -13.30
N GLU A 605 31.19 3.83 -13.11
CA GLU A 605 30.42 4.52 -14.14
C GLU A 605 31.15 5.78 -14.59
N THR A 606 31.66 6.59 -13.66
CA THR A 606 32.39 7.83 -14.00
C THR A 606 33.75 7.53 -14.59
N ALA A 607 34.44 6.43 -14.21
CA ALA A 607 35.67 5.98 -14.83
C ALA A 607 35.47 5.50 -16.26
N ILE A 608 34.38 4.75 -16.52
CA ILE A 608 34.00 4.31 -17.89
C ILE A 608 33.76 5.51 -18.79
N LEU A 609 33.06 6.54 -18.30
CA LEU A 609 32.85 7.75 -19.07
C LEU A 609 34.18 8.41 -19.45
N MET A 610 35.09 8.62 -18.49
CA MET A 610 36.39 9.24 -18.77
C MET A 610 37.18 8.44 -19.82
N MET A 611 37.15 7.11 -19.78
CA MET A 611 37.81 6.27 -20.79
C MET A 611 37.15 6.42 -22.17
N ALA A 612 35.84 6.37 -22.23
CA ALA A 612 35.08 6.47 -23.48
C ALA A 612 35.21 7.85 -24.12
N ASP A 613 35.13 8.92 -23.32
CA ASP A 613 35.30 10.31 -23.76
C ASP A 613 36.71 10.54 -24.32
N ALA A 614 37.75 10.15 -23.57
CA ALA A 614 39.14 10.31 -24.01
C ALA A 614 39.41 9.54 -25.31
N VAL A 615 38.91 8.34 -25.46
CA VAL A 615 39.08 7.49 -26.65
C VAL A 615 38.29 8.08 -27.83
N GLU A 616 37.04 8.53 -27.66
CA GLU A 616 36.26 9.14 -28.73
C GLU A 616 36.89 10.43 -29.24
N ALA A 617 37.23 11.33 -28.30
CA ALA A 617 37.82 12.62 -28.65
C ALA A 617 39.15 12.48 -29.40
N ALA A 618 40.03 11.59 -28.93
CA ALA A 618 41.31 11.35 -29.56
C ALA A 618 41.15 10.60 -30.90
N SER A 619 40.15 9.73 -31.06
CA SER A 619 39.93 8.96 -32.30
C SER A 619 39.67 9.86 -33.53
N LYS A 620 39.14 11.07 -33.32
CA LYS A 620 38.91 12.05 -34.41
C LYS A 620 40.21 12.51 -35.10
N SER A 621 41.38 12.31 -34.50
CA SER A 621 42.67 12.62 -35.11
C SER A 621 43.14 11.54 -36.10
N LEU A 622 42.54 10.34 -36.05
CA LEU A 622 42.90 9.24 -36.93
C LEU A 622 42.20 9.38 -38.28
N LYS A 623 42.99 9.46 -39.39
CA LYS A 623 42.40 9.60 -40.72
C LYS A 623 41.84 8.32 -41.30
N VAL A 624 42.61 7.23 -41.30
CA VAL A 624 42.21 5.85 -41.74
C VAL A 624 43.10 4.88 -40.95
N PRO A 625 42.77 4.52 -39.71
CA PRO A 625 43.62 3.60 -38.94
C PRO A 625 43.45 2.17 -39.45
N ASN A 626 44.52 1.38 -39.36
CA ASN A 626 44.40 -0.07 -39.44
C ASN A 626 43.99 -0.65 -38.08
N ILE A 627 43.68 -1.97 -38.03
CA ILE A 627 43.14 -2.61 -36.83
C ILE A 627 44.17 -2.57 -35.68
N ASP A 628 45.43 -2.88 -35.96
CA ASP A 628 46.51 -2.92 -34.97
C ASP A 628 46.82 -1.52 -34.41
N GLU A 629 46.85 -0.52 -35.27
CA GLU A 629 46.99 0.89 -34.85
C GLU A 629 45.84 1.35 -33.94
N LEU A 630 44.62 0.93 -34.23
CA LEU A 630 43.47 1.29 -33.42
C LEU A 630 43.49 0.61 -32.06
N GLU A 631 43.95 -0.65 -31.98
CA GLU A 631 44.09 -1.36 -30.70
C GLU A 631 45.16 -0.71 -29.82
N SER A 632 46.36 -0.46 -30.36
CA SER A 632 47.44 0.23 -29.66
C SER A 632 46.99 1.61 -29.18
N PHE A 633 46.30 2.36 -30.05
CA PHE A 633 45.76 3.68 -29.74
C PHE A 633 44.80 3.70 -28.52
N VAL A 634 43.84 2.79 -28.50
CA VAL A 634 42.91 2.68 -27.34
C VAL A 634 43.67 2.33 -26.06
N ASN A 635 44.63 1.37 -26.16
CA ASN A 635 45.42 0.99 -25.00
C ASN A 635 46.25 2.15 -24.47
N ASP A 636 47.00 2.89 -25.35
CA ASP A 636 47.85 3.99 -24.96
C ASP A 636 47.10 5.11 -24.27
N ILE A 637 45.91 5.48 -24.74
CA ILE A 637 45.08 6.52 -24.16
C ILE A 637 44.63 6.13 -22.72
N ILE A 638 44.13 4.91 -22.56
CA ILE A 638 43.65 4.44 -21.28
C ILE A 638 44.78 4.25 -20.28
N ASP A 639 45.93 3.70 -20.77
CA ASP A 639 47.13 3.53 -19.96
C ASP A 639 47.72 4.87 -19.48
N ASP A 640 47.67 5.92 -20.28
CA ASP A 640 48.05 7.27 -19.86
C ASP A 640 47.15 7.79 -18.74
N LYS A 641 45.84 7.55 -18.81
CA LYS A 641 44.93 7.89 -17.70
C LYS A 641 45.23 7.09 -16.45
N MET A 642 45.58 5.80 -16.58
CA MET A 642 46.02 4.95 -15.46
C MET A 642 47.35 5.47 -14.86
N LYS A 643 48.35 5.73 -15.67
CA LYS A 643 49.66 6.26 -15.23
C LYS A 643 49.53 7.62 -14.53
N SER A 644 48.57 8.45 -14.95
CA SER A 644 48.24 9.72 -14.30
C SER A 644 47.31 9.57 -13.08
N PHE A 645 47.09 8.34 -12.60
CA PHE A 645 46.32 7.99 -11.41
C PHE A 645 44.87 8.48 -11.40
N GLN A 646 44.25 8.64 -12.59
CA GLN A 646 42.89 9.18 -12.66
C GLN A 646 41.83 8.23 -12.12
N PHE A 647 42.07 6.92 -12.05
CA PHE A 647 41.13 5.91 -11.58
C PHE A 647 41.32 5.45 -10.14
N ASN A 648 42.28 6.04 -9.39
CA ASN A 648 42.61 5.58 -8.04
C ASN A 648 41.48 5.72 -7.02
N ASP A 649 40.59 6.67 -7.24
CA ASP A 649 39.45 6.92 -6.34
C ASP A 649 38.21 6.12 -6.76
N SER A 650 38.28 5.41 -7.89
CA SER A 650 37.18 4.56 -8.40
C SER A 650 37.34 3.11 -7.95
N ASN A 651 36.20 2.42 -7.78
CA ASN A 651 36.18 1.00 -7.43
C ASN A 651 36.21 0.06 -8.67
N ILE A 652 36.75 0.56 -9.79
CA ILE A 652 36.99 -0.25 -11.00
C ILE A 652 38.27 -1.08 -10.84
N THR A 653 38.20 -2.36 -11.21
CA THR A 653 39.36 -3.27 -11.15
C THR A 653 40.18 -3.21 -12.43
N LEU A 654 41.47 -3.61 -12.35
CA LEU A 654 42.32 -3.72 -13.53
C LEU A 654 41.75 -4.66 -14.61
N SER A 655 41.15 -5.78 -14.20
CA SER A 655 40.47 -6.71 -15.12
C SER A 655 39.29 -6.05 -15.84
N GLU A 656 38.52 -5.21 -15.14
CA GLU A 656 37.40 -4.48 -15.74
C GLU A 656 37.90 -3.40 -16.72
N ILE A 657 39.01 -2.72 -16.41
CA ILE A 657 39.64 -1.76 -17.32
C ILE A 657 40.06 -2.46 -18.63
N GLU A 658 40.71 -3.62 -18.53
CA GLU A 658 41.07 -4.39 -19.71
C GLU A 658 39.85 -4.84 -20.56
N THR A 659 38.75 -5.15 -19.87
CA THR A 659 37.48 -5.45 -20.55
C THR A 659 36.92 -4.22 -21.25
N VAL A 660 36.95 -3.04 -20.60
CA VAL A 660 36.52 -1.78 -21.20
C VAL A 660 37.37 -1.45 -22.43
N LYS A 661 38.71 -1.58 -22.39
CA LYS A 661 39.59 -1.38 -23.55
C LYS A 661 39.12 -2.22 -24.74
N LYS A 662 38.91 -3.52 -24.55
CA LYS A 662 38.45 -4.43 -25.60
C LYS A 662 37.10 -4.02 -26.19
N VAL A 663 36.16 -3.61 -25.36
CA VAL A 663 34.82 -3.16 -25.81
C VAL A 663 34.94 -1.88 -26.62
N LEU A 664 35.66 -0.89 -26.13
CA LEU A 664 35.87 0.38 -26.84
C LEU A 664 36.55 0.18 -28.17
N PHE A 665 37.63 -0.63 -28.25
CA PHE A 665 38.29 -1.01 -29.47
C PHE A 665 37.30 -1.67 -30.46
N LYS A 666 36.58 -2.69 -30.06
CA LYS A 666 35.59 -3.39 -30.90
C LYS A 666 34.52 -2.46 -31.45
N LYS A 667 34.08 -1.50 -30.65
CA LYS A 667 33.08 -0.51 -31.05
C LYS A 667 33.66 0.51 -32.06
N LEU A 668 34.89 0.95 -31.86
CA LEU A 668 35.54 1.86 -32.81
C LEU A 668 35.79 1.20 -34.17
N ILE A 669 36.11 -0.08 -34.24
CA ILE A 669 36.19 -0.80 -35.53
C ILE A 669 34.88 -0.65 -36.32
N ASN A 670 33.72 -0.77 -35.63
CA ASN A 670 32.43 -0.61 -36.28
C ASN A 670 32.17 0.86 -36.69
N VAL A 671 32.62 1.85 -35.92
CA VAL A 671 32.49 3.27 -36.26
C VAL A 671 33.29 3.63 -37.48
N TYR A 672 34.53 3.12 -37.61
CA TYR A 672 35.38 3.33 -38.76
C TYR A 672 35.05 2.41 -39.97
N GLN A 673 34.06 1.51 -39.85
CA GLN A 673 33.66 0.54 -40.87
C GLN A 673 34.85 -0.27 -41.41
N LEU A 674 35.86 -0.55 -40.60
CA LEU A 674 37.01 -1.37 -40.96
C LEU A 674 36.54 -2.77 -41.25
N ARG A 675 36.53 -3.14 -42.56
CA ARG A 675 36.22 -4.50 -42.99
C ARG A 675 37.45 -5.37 -42.72
N ILE A 676 37.24 -6.48 -42.02
CA ILE A 676 38.23 -7.56 -41.98
C ILE A 676 38.36 -8.07 -43.42
N GLU A 677 39.51 -7.87 -44.03
CA GLU A 677 39.82 -8.50 -45.33
C GLU A 677 39.85 -10.00 -45.12
N TYR A 678 38.88 -10.71 -45.68
CA TYR A 678 38.94 -12.15 -45.74
C TYR A 678 40.09 -12.54 -46.67
N PRO A 679 41.03 -13.40 -46.25
CA PRO A 679 42.05 -13.90 -47.14
C PRO A 679 41.37 -14.58 -48.34
N LYS A 680 41.80 -14.18 -49.58
CA LYS A 680 41.32 -14.76 -50.84
C LYS A 680 41.73 -16.17 -50.95
#